data_ff0e115ea3f07bd6b994fff3ac353b2f
#
_entry.id   ff0e115ea3f07bd6b994fff3ac353b2f
#
_cell.length_a   1.000
_cell.length_b   1.000
_cell.length_c   1.000
_cell.angle_alpha   90.00
_cell.angle_beta   90.00
_cell.angle_gamma   90.00
#
_symmetry.space_group_name_H-M   'P 1'
#
loop_
_entity.id
_entity.type
_entity.pdbx_description
1 polymer ?
#
loop_
_entity_poly.entity_id
_entity_poly.type
_entity_poly.pdbx_seq_one_letter_code
_entity_poly.pdbx_strand_id
1 'polypeptide(L)'
;IGVRLVGSEMCIRDRYQPLGFYIGTSELGTKAELESLCKEAENYGIKVIVDVVANHLAGDHSRIEEDLKPSKYWHTFGGGINWKNRWQVTHGEIGMPDIATENSYVQQKVGKYMQELKSVGVDGIRWDAAKHIGVPSEGDNFWSSVTKYGLYNYGEILTGPDDRETGNEDIMKEYTDYITVTDSNYGKALRDSFNSGDAPDSSGNWCDRGISRDKLIYWAESHDTWSNNKDWGYSNDMSQNVIDRAYAVAASQNEVTALYFSRPSSKIKDNIKIGEKGSTHFTSSEVAEVNKFHNAMNGKADCYKKSNDCSVITRKDGGAVIVKGSGSGNVSVENGGGYAKPGTYVDKISGNTFTVTSSSISGKVGSSGIAVIYEEENPKPKVSVTPGSSTYETETYTLTLNTKNAENSQYSVDGGKYQSFTDGTKITIGAGLAYGTKTTINVKASNANGSADKTYIYTKVDPTLTQKIYFDNSSYNWSNIYAYIYSDAVSNAKWPGEKMTLDSSTGYYVIEVSDSLANGAVIFSDGTNSASKRYPADAKPGLNLNGATKIFKANHTFEDYNTPVPTQSTTAQPTTAKPTTAQPTTSPAESVLIGDTNQDGKITISDVTEIQLYINEMITFNQKQKIAADVDEDGSVDIRDATYIMLYIVNQPSSEAKVGQYKGGIAPTQPTTVKPTTQPTTAPTPTTQPTTSSVSDKYTMTFTDNYNWGNVNCYYWSDSNTKMTSWPGKSMTKSTTNELGQSVYTIDIPSDATYVIFNNGSSQTVDIPVTGSAKFYISGSSNGKYTVKNLSLIHISEPTRRTPI
;
A
#
# COMPACT_ATOMS: atom_id res chain seq x y z
N ILE A 1 6.98 6.52 -11.24
CA ILE A 1 8.34 6.65 -10.67
C ILE A 1 8.78 5.29 -10.17
N GLY A 2 9.72 4.68 -10.88
CA GLY A 2 10.36 3.45 -10.42
C GLY A 2 11.40 3.79 -9.34
N VAL A 3 11.07 3.58 -8.09
CA VAL A 3 12.06 3.67 -7.01
C VAL A 3 12.68 2.29 -6.84
N ARG A 4 13.96 2.18 -7.14
CA ARG A 4 14.73 0.96 -6.92
C ARG A 4 15.32 1.00 -5.52
N LEU A 5 14.83 0.14 -4.67
CA LEU A 5 15.42 -0.13 -3.38
C LEU A 5 16.05 -1.51 -3.38
N VAL A 6 17.31 -1.56 -3.75
CA VAL A 6 18.12 -2.75 -3.62
C VAL A 6 19.30 -2.39 -2.74
N GLY A 7 19.44 -3.07 -1.61
CA GLY A 7 20.59 -2.89 -0.72
C GLY A 7 21.86 -3.33 -1.40
N SER A 8 22.65 -2.39 -1.92
CA SER A 8 24.09 -2.56 -2.11
C SER A 8 24.75 -1.26 -2.54
N GLU A 9 25.95 -1.08 -2.08
CA GLU A 9 26.85 0.02 -2.39
C GLU A 9 27.33 -0.02 -3.85
N MET A 10 27.51 1.19 -4.42
CA MET A 10 28.26 1.56 -5.62
C MET A 10 27.76 1.09 -6.99
N CYS A 11 27.65 2.08 -7.89
CA CYS A 11 27.46 2.06 -9.34
C CYS A 11 26.11 1.57 -9.87
N ILE A 12 25.61 2.23 -10.92
CA ILE A 12 24.38 1.89 -11.66
C ILE A 12 24.36 0.42 -12.13
N ARG A 13 25.52 -0.18 -12.37
CA ARG A 13 25.67 -1.62 -12.64
C ARG A 13 25.15 -2.51 -11.51
N ASP A 14 25.26 -2.10 -10.27
CA ASP A 14 25.03 -2.97 -9.10
C ASP A 14 23.58 -2.97 -8.62
N ARG A 15 22.70 -2.14 -9.18
CA ARG A 15 21.30 -2.03 -8.74
C ARG A 15 20.44 -3.23 -9.11
N TYR A 16 20.85 -4.01 -10.11
CA TYR A 16 20.27 -5.30 -10.46
C TYR A 16 21.04 -6.47 -9.86
N GLN A 17 21.78 -6.22 -8.78
CA GLN A 17 22.50 -7.23 -8.00
C GLN A 17 22.08 -7.15 -6.53
N PRO A 18 20.84 -7.54 -6.19
CA PRO A 18 20.37 -7.47 -4.82
C PRO A 18 21.17 -8.42 -3.92
N LEU A 19 21.32 -8.02 -2.65
CA LEU A 19 21.98 -8.83 -1.62
C LEU A 19 20.98 -9.72 -0.87
N GLY A 20 19.69 -9.52 -1.05
CA GLY A 20 18.61 -10.23 -0.40
C GLY A 20 17.26 -9.57 -0.66
N PHE A 21 16.22 -10.01 0.06
CA PHE A 21 14.85 -9.56 -0.10
C PHE A 21 14.38 -8.78 1.14
N TYR A 22 14.77 -7.51 1.23
CA TYR A 22 14.42 -6.58 2.32
C TYR A 22 14.61 -5.13 1.89
N ILE A 23 13.95 -4.20 2.55
CA ILE A 23 14.20 -2.76 2.38
C ILE A 23 15.43 -2.39 3.21
N GLY A 24 16.57 -2.25 2.54
CA GLY A 24 17.82 -1.85 3.17
C GLY A 24 18.04 -0.34 3.15
N THR A 25 19.15 0.10 3.75
CA THR A 25 19.69 1.44 3.57
C THR A 25 20.70 1.40 2.43
N SER A 26 20.54 2.25 1.43
CA SER A 26 21.42 2.34 0.27
C SER A 26 21.61 3.79 -0.16
N GLU A 27 22.40 4.00 -1.21
CA GLU A 27 22.50 5.33 -1.84
C GLU A 27 21.16 5.83 -2.42
N LEU A 28 20.17 4.97 -2.59
CA LEU A 28 18.82 5.34 -3.04
C LEU A 28 17.95 5.84 -1.90
N GLY A 29 18.34 5.63 -0.68
CA GLY A 29 17.66 6.06 0.52
C GLY A 29 17.43 4.94 1.55
N THR A 30 16.66 5.30 2.54
CA THR A 30 16.25 4.45 3.67
C THR A 30 14.81 4.01 3.52
N LYS A 31 14.39 3.06 4.35
CA LYS A 31 12.97 2.65 4.44
C LYS A 31 12.04 3.83 4.76
N ALA A 32 12.47 4.73 5.67
CA ALA A 32 11.68 5.90 6.05
C ALA A 32 11.54 6.92 4.90
N GLU A 33 12.57 7.07 4.07
CA GLU A 33 12.50 7.94 2.87
C GLU A 33 11.57 7.33 1.81
N LEU A 34 11.56 6.01 1.64
CA LEU A 34 10.58 5.35 0.76
C LEU A 34 9.15 5.54 1.26
N GLU A 35 8.91 5.38 2.56
CA GLU A 35 7.61 5.63 3.18
C GLU A 35 7.17 7.08 2.99
N SER A 36 8.09 8.05 3.20
CA SER A 36 7.84 9.47 2.96
C SER A 36 7.52 9.75 1.50
N LEU A 37 8.24 9.14 0.55
CA LEU A 37 7.96 9.25 -0.88
C LEU A 37 6.57 8.72 -1.23
N CYS A 38 6.21 7.53 -0.74
CA CYS A 38 4.90 6.93 -0.99
C CYS A 38 3.76 7.82 -0.46
N LYS A 39 3.91 8.32 0.76
CA LYS A 39 2.95 9.24 1.39
C LYS A 39 2.81 10.55 0.62
N GLU A 40 3.92 11.14 0.16
CA GLU A 40 3.88 12.36 -0.63
C GLU A 40 3.26 12.11 -2.01
N ALA A 41 3.61 11.02 -2.68
CA ALA A 41 3.02 10.62 -3.95
C ALA A 41 1.49 10.46 -3.86
N GLU A 42 0.99 9.88 -2.77
CA GLU A 42 -0.44 9.72 -2.51
C GLU A 42 -1.18 11.07 -2.45
N ASN A 43 -0.56 12.11 -1.88
CA ASN A 43 -1.13 13.47 -1.84
C ASN A 43 -1.42 14.03 -3.24
N TYR A 44 -0.68 13.57 -4.25
CA TYR A 44 -0.85 13.95 -5.65
C TYR A 44 -1.64 12.91 -6.46
N GLY A 45 -2.10 11.83 -5.85
CA GLY A 45 -2.78 10.73 -6.53
C GLY A 45 -1.82 9.90 -7.40
N ILE A 46 -0.52 9.94 -7.11
CA ILE A 46 0.53 9.18 -7.81
C ILE A 46 0.73 7.85 -7.10
N LYS A 47 0.83 6.77 -7.87
CA LYS A 47 1.11 5.43 -7.37
C LYS A 47 2.59 5.11 -7.51
N VAL A 48 3.18 4.53 -6.48
CA VAL A 48 4.59 4.16 -6.43
C VAL A 48 4.74 2.67 -6.73
N ILE A 49 5.52 2.35 -7.77
CA ILE A 49 5.84 0.98 -8.18
C ILE A 49 7.33 0.75 -7.97
N VAL A 50 7.67 -0.31 -7.23
CA VAL A 50 9.06 -0.70 -6.94
C VAL A 50 9.52 -1.77 -7.93
N ASP A 51 10.75 -1.60 -8.43
CA ASP A 51 11.42 -2.55 -9.31
C ASP A 51 12.08 -3.64 -8.45
N VAL A 52 11.61 -4.88 -8.55
CA VAL A 52 12.05 -6.02 -7.73
C VAL A 52 12.76 -7.04 -8.59
N VAL A 53 14.01 -7.31 -8.26
CA VAL A 53 14.83 -8.36 -8.86
C VAL A 53 14.68 -9.62 -8.03
N ALA A 54 13.93 -10.60 -8.54
CA ALA A 54 13.66 -11.84 -7.80
C ALA A 54 14.25 -13.10 -8.45
N ASN A 55 14.70 -12.99 -9.70
CA ASN A 55 15.30 -14.11 -10.45
C ASN A 55 16.72 -14.43 -10.00
N HIS A 56 17.49 -13.45 -9.56
CA HIS A 56 18.91 -13.61 -9.26
C HIS A 56 19.35 -12.66 -8.13
N LEU A 57 20.49 -12.94 -7.54
CA LEU A 57 21.15 -12.08 -6.57
C LEU A 57 22.57 -11.70 -7.03
N ALA A 58 23.28 -10.94 -6.20
CA ALA A 58 24.62 -10.48 -6.49
C ALA A 58 25.61 -11.64 -6.70
N GLY A 59 26.55 -11.45 -7.64
CA GLY A 59 27.59 -12.45 -7.95
C GLY A 59 28.56 -12.71 -6.78
N ASP A 60 28.70 -11.77 -5.85
CA ASP A 60 29.49 -11.96 -4.64
C ASP A 60 28.65 -12.62 -3.54
N HIS A 61 28.66 -13.95 -3.49
CA HIS A 61 27.96 -14.76 -2.50
C HIS A 61 28.36 -14.45 -1.05
N SER A 62 29.53 -13.83 -0.79
CA SER A 62 29.93 -13.47 0.57
C SER A 62 29.06 -12.36 1.16
N ARG A 63 28.47 -11.54 0.30
CA ARG A 63 27.68 -10.35 0.67
C ARG A 63 26.18 -10.59 0.76
N ILE A 64 25.65 -11.67 0.20
CA ILE A 64 24.22 -11.95 0.23
C ILE A 64 23.77 -12.38 1.64
N GLU A 65 22.46 -12.28 1.90
CA GLU A 65 21.87 -12.74 3.18
C GLU A 65 22.28 -14.16 3.50
N GLU A 66 22.71 -14.38 4.76
CA GLU A 66 23.24 -15.67 5.23
C GLU A 66 22.30 -16.85 5.01
N ASP A 67 21.00 -16.64 5.19
CA ASP A 67 19.98 -17.65 5.05
C ASP A 67 19.66 -18.01 3.60
N LEU A 68 20.15 -17.22 2.63
CA LEU A 68 20.06 -17.53 1.19
C LEU A 68 21.34 -18.14 0.62
N LYS A 69 22.44 -18.25 1.39
CA LYS A 69 23.71 -18.85 0.95
C LYS A 69 23.68 -20.37 0.69
N PRO A 70 22.86 -21.19 1.35
CA PRO A 70 22.83 -22.64 1.10
C PRO A 70 22.55 -22.97 -0.37
N SER A 71 23.35 -23.87 -0.94
CA SER A 71 23.30 -24.28 -2.37
C SER A 71 21.93 -24.78 -2.84
N LYS A 72 21.10 -25.29 -1.93
CA LYS A 72 19.72 -25.75 -2.23
C LYS A 72 18.77 -24.64 -2.68
N TYR A 73 19.16 -23.37 -2.59
CA TYR A 73 18.37 -22.22 -3.01
C TYR A 73 18.82 -21.66 -4.37
N TRP A 74 19.74 -22.36 -5.04
CA TRP A 74 20.36 -21.88 -6.28
C TRP A 74 20.26 -22.93 -7.37
N HIS A 75 19.99 -22.49 -8.57
CA HIS A 75 20.19 -23.33 -9.74
C HIS A 75 21.67 -23.49 -10.02
N THR A 76 22.03 -24.64 -10.57
CA THR A 76 23.45 -25.01 -10.82
C THR A 76 23.73 -25.20 -12.30
N PHE A 77 22.85 -24.74 -13.17
CA PHE A 77 23.09 -24.81 -14.61
C PHE A 77 24.18 -23.82 -15.02
N GLY A 78 25.41 -24.32 -15.11
CA GLY A 78 26.59 -23.54 -15.49
C GLY A 78 26.88 -23.65 -16.98
N GLY A 79 26.24 -22.86 -17.80
CA GLY A 79 26.49 -22.82 -19.25
C GLY A 79 25.73 -21.68 -19.92
N GLY A 80 26.08 -21.34 -21.18
CA GLY A 80 25.28 -20.35 -21.93
C GLY A 80 23.86 -20.87 -22.14
N ILE A 81 22.88 -19.99 -21.88
CA ILE A 81 21.47 -20.31 -22.09
C ILE A 81 21.18 -20.54 -23.57
N ASN A 82 20.61 -21.69 -23.89
CA ASN A 82 19.92 -21.87 -25.15
C ASN A 82 18.52 -21.26 -25.05
N TRP A 83 18.33 -20.10 -25.59
CA TRP A 83 17.10 -19.32 -25.55
C TRP A 83 15.87 -20.02 -26.14
N LYS A 84 16.08 -21.10 -26.92
CA LYS A 84 15.02 -21.98 -27.41
C LYS A 84 14.65 -23.10 -26.43
N ASN A 85 15.33 -23.20 -25.32
CA ASN A 85 15.04 -24.20 -24.30
C ASN A 85 14.49 -23.52 -23.03
N ARG A 86 13.19 -23.60 -22.85
CA ARG A 86 12.50 -22.92 -21.76
C ARG A 86 13.05 -23.30 -20.38
N TRP A 87 13.39 -24.57 -20.17
CA TRP A 87 13.99 -24.98 -18.89
C TRP A 87 15.32 -24.26 -18.63
N GLN A 88 16.16 -24.09 -19.67
CA GLN A 88 17.40 -23.34 -19.51
C GLN A 88 17.16 -21.83 -19.30
N VAL A 89 16.06 -21.29 -19.83
CA VAL A 89 15.68 -19.89 -19.61
C VAL A 89 15.29 -19.65 -18.14
N THR A 90 14.67 -20.64 -17.48
CA THR A 90 14.22 -20.51 -16.11
C THR A 90 15.21 -21.05 -15.06
N HIS A 91 16.31 -21.70 -15.46
CA HIS A 91 17.29 -22.29 -14.55
C HIS A 91 18.72 -21.86 -14.88
N GLY A 92 18.90 -20.93 -15.82
CA GLY A 92 20.20 -20.50 -16.30
C GLY A 92 20.56 -19.09 -15.89
N GLU A 93 21.82 -18.89 -15.57
CA GLU A 93 22.35 -17.58 -15.17
C GLU A 93 22.33 -16.59 -16.33
N ILE A 94 21.70 -15.45 -16.14
CA ILE A 94 21.70 -14.30 -17.07
C ILE A 94 22.82 -13.31 -16.75
N GLY A 95 23.95 -13.81 -16.28
CA GLY A 95 25.12 -13.03 -15.88
C GLY A 95 25.24 -12.84 -14.37
N MET A 96 24.25 -13.31 -13.61
CA MET A 96 24.20 -13.34 -12.13
C MET A 96 23.73 -14.71 -11.66
N PRO A 97 24.10 -15.14 -10.44
CA PRO A 97 23.63 -16.40 -9.89
C PRO A 97 22.11 -16.47 -9.81
N ASP A 98 21.55 -17.51 -10.40
CA ASP A 98 20.13 -17.73 -10.54
C ASP A 98 19.55 -18.41 -9.29
N ILE A 99 18.49 -17.83 -8.68
CA ILE A 99 17.90 -18.36 -7.47
C ILE A 99 16.73 -19.30 -7.80
N ALA A 100 16.64 -20.43 -7.09
CA ALA A 100 15.56 -21.40 -7.26
C ALA A 100 14.21 -20.85 -6.78
N THR A 101 13.50 -20.17 -7.68
CA THR A 101 12.21 -19.50 -7.39
C THR A 101 11.09 -20.47 -7.05
N GLU A 102 11.17 -21.72 -7.49
CA GLU A 102 10.26 -22.80 -7.12
C GLU A 102 10.44 -23.26 -5.67
N ASN A 103 11.53 -22.86 -5.01
CA ASN A 103 11.78 -23.23 -3.62
C ASN A 103 10.86 -22.44 -2.68
N SER A 104 10.12 -23.18 -1.84
CA SER A 104 9.13 -22.59 -0.93
C SER A 104 9.72 -21.62 0.10
N TYR A 105 10.98 -21.79 0.51
CA TYR A 105 11.65 -20.85 1.40
C TYR A 105 11.95 -19.52 0.70
N VAL A 106 12.42 -19.58 -0.56
CA VAL A 106 12.65 -18.39 -1.39
C VAL A 106 11.34 -17.64 -1.59
N GLN A 107 10.26 -18.35 -1.94
CA GLN A 107 8.93 -17.79 -2.09
C GLN A 107 8.43 -17.10 -0.82
N GLN A 108 8.64 -17.71 0.35
CA GLN A 108 8.31 -17.10 1.64
C GLN A 108 9.11 -15.83 1.91
N LYS A 109 10.39 -15.84 1.60
CA LYS A 109 11.28 -14.69 1.79
C LYS A 109 10.85 -13.50 0.92
N VAL A 110 10.63 -13.75 -0.37
CA VAL A 110 10.10 -12.73 -1.29
C VAL A 110 8.71 -12.26 -0.85
N GLY A 111 7.85 -13.17 -0.40
CA GLY A 111 6.52 -12.83 0.11
C GLY A 111 6.56 -11.89 1.33
N LYS A 112 7.50 -12.07 2.26
CA LYS A 112 7.72 -11.15 3.38
C LYS A 112 8.18 -9.78 2.89
N TYR A 113 9.06 -9.76 1.90
CA TYR A 113 9.50 -8.51 1.28
C TYR A 113 8.34 -7.75 0.61
N MET A 114 7.41 -8.46 -0.04
CA MET A 114 6.19 -7.84 -0.58
C MET A 114 5.31 -7.22 0.51
N GLN A 115 5.19 -7.88 1.65
CA GLN A 115 4.47 -7.34 2.81
C GLN A 115 5.17 -6.10 3.36
N GLU A 116 6.49 -6.12 3.45
CA GLU A 116 7.29 -4.98 3.89
C GLU A 116 7.12 -3.78 2.95
N LEU A 117 7.24 -3.97 1.64
CA LEU A 117 7.01 -2.92 0.64
C LEU A 117 5.59 -2.33 0.74
N LYS A 118 4.58 -3.19 0.91
CA LYS A 118 3.21 -2.72 1.09
C LYS A 118 3.04 -1.91 2.38
N SER A 119 3.71 -2.30 3.46
CA SER A 119 3.61 -1.62 4.77
C SER A 119 4.12 -0.19 4.74
N VAL A 120 5.03 0.15 3.84
CA VAL A 120 5.56 1.52 3.64
C VAL A 120 4.82 2.30 2.55
N GLY A 121 3.70 1.79 2.05
CA GLY A 121 2.84 2.53 1.12
C GLY A 121 3.14 2.29 -0.37
N VAL A 122 3.96 1.30 -0.72
CA VAL A 122 4.17 0.90 -2.13
C VAL A 122 2.87 0.36 -2.72
N ASP A 123 2.51 0.79 -3.91
CA ASP A 123 1.27 0.43 -4.61
C ASP A 123 1.44 -0.74 -5.56
N GLY A 124 2.64 -0.98 -6.08
CA GLY A 124 2.86 -2.03 -7.06
C GLY A 124 4.31 -2.44 -7.23
N ILE A 125 4.52 -3.50 -7.98
CA ILE A 125 5.80 -4.13 -8.24
C ILE A 125 6.01 -4.26 -9.76
N ARG A 126 7.19 -3.87 -10.22
CA ARG A 126 7.76 -4.32 -11.48
C ARG A 126 8.69 -5.49 -11.19
N TRP A 127 8.42 -6.64 -11.75
CA TRP A 127 9.27 -7.81 -11.62
C TRP A 127 10.32 -7.81 -12.72
N ASP A 128 11.56 -7.55 -12.34
CA ASP A 128 12.72 -7.62 -13.24
C ASP A 128 12.95 -9.05 -13.69
N ALA A 129 13.37 -9.22 -14.95
CA ALA A 129 13.69 -10.53 -15.51
C ALA A 129 12.58 -11.59 -15.30
N ALA A 130 11.32 -11.19 -15.26
CA ALA A 130 10.18 -12.07 -14.95
C ALA A 130 10.09 -13.28 -15.92
N LYS A 131 10.55 -13.13 -17.14
CA LYS A 131 10.67 -14.21 -18.13
C LYS A 131 11.48 -15.41 -17.62
N HIS A 132 12.42 -15.18 -16.72
CA HIS A 132 13.34 -16.19 -16.18
C HIS A 132 12.79 -16.92 -14.96
N ILE A 133 11.64 -16.50 -14.45
CA ILE A 133 10.92 -17.17 -13.36
C ILE A 133 9.87 -18.08 -13.95
N GLY A 134 9.81 -19.32 -13.46
CA GLY A 134 8.87 -20.32 -13.96
C GLY A 134 7.41 -20.00 -13.66
N VAL A 135 6.52 -20.80 -14.27
CA VAL A 135 5.06 -20.75 -14.03
C VAL A 135 4.57 -22.07 -13.46
N PRO A 136 3.36 -22.16 -12.87
CA PRO A 136 2.87 -23.39 -12.23
C PRO A 136 2.89 -24.65 -13.11
N SER A 137 2.64 -24.54 -14.41
CA SER A 137 2.76 -25.68 -15.34
C SER A 137 4.20 -26.21 -15.47
N GLU A 138 5.18 -25.40 -15.09
CA GLU A 138 6.61 -25.75 -15.06
C GLU A 138 7.06 -26.21 -13.65
N GLY A 139 6.14 -26.24 -12.68
CA GLY A 139 6.39 -26.64 -11.29
C GLY A 139 6.75 -25.49 -10.37
N ASP A 140 6.73 -24.24 -10.83
CA ASP A 140 7.05 -23.08 -10.02
C ASP A 140 5.78 -22.30 -9.58
N ASN A 141 5.51 -22.32 -8.29
CA ASN A 141 4.40 -21.59 -7.65
C ASN A 141 4.78 -20.19 -7.16
N PHE A 142 5.90 -19.64 -7.64
CA PHE A 142 6.39 -18.33 -7.23
C PHE A 142 5.30 -17.26 -7.33
N TRP A 143 4.70 -17.11 -8.50
CA TRP A 143 3.74 -16.03 -8.76
C TRP A 143 2.55 -16.04 -7.80
N SER A 144 1.93 -17.21 -7.58
CA SER A 144 0.82 -17.33 -6.63
C SER A 144 1.23 -17.04 -5.19
N SER A 145 2.50 -17.25 -4.86
CA SER A 145 3.07 -17.01 -3.53
C SER A 145 3.34 -15.53 -3.26
N VAL A 146 3.73 -14.73 -4.28
CA VAL A 146 4.20 -13.36 -4.11
C VAL A 146 3.22 -12.28 -4.55
N THR A 147 2.23 -12.60 -5.40
CA THR A 147 1.28 -11.58 -5.93
C THR A 147 0.01 -11.40 -5.09
N LYS A 148 -0.18 -12.21 -4.05
CA LYS A 148 -1.40 -12.24 -3.21
C LYS A 148 -1.55 -11.08 -2.22
N TYR A 149 -0.61 -10.16 -2.14
CA TYR A 149 -0.58 -9.12 -1.11
C TYR A 149 -1.34 -7.84 -1.48
N GLY A 150 -2.05 -7.83 -2.62
CA GLY A 150 -2.86 -6.69 -3.07
C GLY A 150 -2.04 -5.50 -3.55
N LEU A 151 -0.85 -5.76 -4.10
CA LEU A 151 -0.04 -4.84 -4.87
C LEU A 151 -0.37 -5.02 -6.35
N TYR A 152 -0.29 -3.95 -7.16
CA TYR A 152 -0.29 -4.09 -8.60
C TYR A 152 1.00 -4.79 -9.04
N ASN A 153 0.94 -5.76 -9.95
CA ASN A 153 2.09 -6.53 -10.37
C ASN A 153 2.22 -6.53 -11.88
N TYR A 154 3.40 -6.16 -12.39
CA TYR A 154 3.73 -6.41 -13.79
C TYR A 154 5.15 -6.95 -13.93
N GLY A 155 5.36 -7.76 -14.96
CA GLY A 155 6.64 -8.43 -15.21
C GLY A 155 7.28 -7.96 -16.50
N GLU A 156 8.61 -7.82 -16.46
CA GLU A 156 9.40 -7.62 -17.64
C GLU A 156 9.55 -8.96 -18.39
N ILE A 157 8.81 -9.10 -19.48
CA ILE A 157 8.92 -10.24 -20.38
C ILE A 157 9.56 -9.76 -21.68
N LEU A 158 10.89 -9.88 -21.76
CA LEU A 158 11.62 -9.59 -22.98
C LEU A 158 11.55 -10.79 -23.92
N THR A 159 10.75 -10.67 -24.96
CA THR A 159 10.66 -11.68 -26.03
C THR A 159 11.52 -11.25 -27.21
N GLY A 160 12.43 -12.13 -27.66
CA GLY A 160 13.24 -11.91 -28.86
C GLY A 160 12.68 -12.61 -30.08
N PRO A 161 13.30 -12.42 -31.24
CA PRO A 161 12.91 -13.12 -32.48
C PRO A 161 12.96 -14.65 -32.35
N ASP A 162 13.93 -15.15 -31.59
CA ASP A 162 14.11 -16.58 -31.31
C ASP A 162 13.21 -17.13 -30.23
N ASP A 163 12.69 -16.25 -29.37
CA ASP A 163 11.78 -16.60 -28.25
C ASP A 163 10.35 -16.91 -28.72
N ARG A 164 10.04 -16.69 -30.02
CA ARG A 164 8.74 -17.10 -30.58
C ARG A 164 8.52 -18.61 -30.53
N GLU A 165 9.58 -19.39 -30.41
CA GLU A 165 9.51 -20.85 -30.25
C GLU A 165 9.44 -21.28 -28.80
N THR A 166 9.92 -20.46 -27.86
CA THR A 166 9.80 -20.65 -26.39
C THR A 166 8.75 -19.78 -25.77
N GLY A 167 8.32 -18.73 -26.45
CA GLY A 167 7.15 -17.92 -26.09
C GLY A 167 5.88 -18.68 -26.40
N ASN A 168 5.76 -19.86 -25.80
CA ASN A 168 4.55 -20.62 -25.80
C ASN A 168 3.43 -19.69 -25.32
N GLU A 169 2.42 -19.51 -26.14
CA GLU A 169 1.27 -18.67 -25.84
C GLU A 169 0.59 -19.09 -24.53
N ASP A 170 0.66 -20.36 -24.20
CA ASP A 170 0.10 -20.90 -22.97
C ASP A 170 0.90 -20.46 -21.74
N ILE A 171 2.24 -20.41 -21.82
CA ILE A 171 3.11 -19.87 -20.75
C ILE A 171 2.82 -18.37 -20.56
N MET A 172 2.68 -17.61 -21.66
CA MET A 172 2.36 -16.20 -21.58
C MET A 172 0.98 -15.95 -20.93
N LYS A 173 -0.02 -16.74 -21.29
CA LYS A 173 -1.34 -16.70 -20.67
C LYS A 173 -1.26 -17.02 -19.17
N GLU A 174 -0.46 -18.00 -18.79
CA GLU A 174 -0.29 -18.38 -17.40
C GLU A 174 0.38 -17.28 -16.57
N TYR A 175 1.37 -16.54 -17.12
CA TYR A 175 1.86 -15.32 -16.48
C TYR A 175 0.74 -14.32 -16.24
N THR A 176 -0.17 -14.15 -17.22
CA THR A 176 -1.25 -13.16 -17.12
C THR A 176 -2.35 -13.52 -16.12
N ASP A 177 -2.35 -14.72 -15.57
CA ASP A 177 -3.19 -15.07 -14.41
C ASP A 177 -2.71 -14.39 -13.11
N TYR A 178 -1.44 -13.97 -13.06
CA TYR A 178 -0.80 -13.41 -11.86
C TYR A 178 -0.33 -11.97 -12.02
N ILE A 179 0.20 -11.61 -13.17
CA ILE A 179 0.84 -10.32 -13.45
C ILE A 179 0.38 -9.78 -14.81
N THR A 180 0.48 -8.48 -15.02
CA THR A 180 0.50 -7.91 -16.35
C THR A 180 1.90 -8.04 -16.94
N VAL A 181 2.04 -8.10 -18.26
CA VAL A 181 3.30 -8.40 -18.93
C VAL A 181 3.68 -7.36 -19.97
N THR A 182 4.96 -7.06 -20.11
CA THR A 182 5.45 -6.13 -21.12
C THR A 182 5.36 -6.75 -22.53
N ASP A 183 4.86 -5.98 -23.51
CA ASP A 183 4.91 -6.35 -24.92
C ASP A 183 6.10 -5.68 -25.62
N SER A 184 7.28 -6.26 -25.43
CA SER A 184 8.54 -5.71 -25.90
C SER A 184 8.67 -5.71 -27.42
N ASN A 185 8.14 -6.76 -28.08
CA ASN A 185 8.17 -6.87 -29.53
C ASN A 185 7.28 -5.82 -30.19
N TYR A 186 6.12 -5.56 -29.61
CA TYR A 186 5.23 -4.52 -30.12
C TYR A 186 5.86 -3.13 -29.98
N GLY A 187 6.41 -2.81 -28.80
CA GLY A 187 7.14 -1.56 -28.59
C GLY A 187 8.28 -1.37 -29.58
N LYS A 188 9.05 -2.44 -29.87
CA LYS A 188 10.10 -2.43 -30.90
C LYS A 188 9.51 -2.16 -32.29
N ALA A 189 8.44 -2.85 -32.68
CA ALA A 189 7.81 -2.68 -33.98
C ALA A 189 7.32 -1.25 -34.20
N LEU A 190 6.72 -0.63 -33.17
CA LEU A 190 6.26 0.76 -33.23
C LEU A 190 7.42 1.74 -33.48
N ARG A 191 8.48 1.69 -32.67
CA ARG A 191 9.59 2.64 -32.82
C ARG A 191 10.40 2.42 -34.09
N ASP A 192 10.59 1.17 -34.52
CA ASP A 192 11.31 0.86 -35.77
C ASP A 192 10.54 1.38 -36.99
N SER A 193 9.22 1.24 -37.00
CA SER A 193 8.38 1.74 -38.08
C SER A 193 8.49 3.26 -38.19
N PHE A 194 8.32 4.00 -37.09
CA PHE A 194 8.47 5.46 -37.10
C PHE A 194 9.90 5.91 -37.40
N ASN A 195 10.92 5.16 -36.99
CA ASN A 195 12.31 5.45 -37.31
C ASN A 195 12.60 5.30 -38.80
N SER A 196 11.93 4.37 -39.48
CA SER A 196 12.00 4.23 -40.95
C SER A 196 11.14 5.28 -41.69
N GLY A 197 10.35 6.10 -40.96
CA GLY A 197 9.45 7.09 -41.52
C GLY A 197 8.08 6.54 -41.95
N ASP A 198 7.75 5.31 -41.58
CA ASP A 198 6.46 4.67 -41.85
C ASP A 198 5.54 4.67 -40.59
N ALA A 199 4.23 4.72 -40.80
CA ALA A 199 3.27 4.56 -39.73
C ALA A 199 2.98 3.08 -39.51
N PRO A 200 3.09 2.55 -38.29
CA PRO A 200 2.73 1.14 -38.02
C PRO A 200 1.22 0.91 -38.14
N ASP A 201 0.85 -0.33 -38.31
CA ASP A 201 -0.53 -0.81 -38.17
C ASP A 201 -0.75 -1.45 -36.77
N SER A 202 -1.95 -2.04 -36.56
CA SER A 202 -2.33 -2.65 -35.27
C SER A 202 -1.74 -4.04 -35.04
N SER A 203 -0.98 -4.59 -35.97
CA SER A 203 -0.50 -5.97 -35.89
C SER A 203 0.77 -6.15 -35.06
N GLY A 204 1.04 -7.39 -34.71
CA GLY A 204 2.32 -7.80 -34.10
C GLY A 204 2.40 -7.68 -32.57
N ASN A 205 1.26 -7.43 -31.92
CA ASN A 205 1.16 -7.44 -30.46
C ASN A 205 0.64 -8.79 -29.91
N TRP A 206 0.71 -8.96 -28.59
CA TRP A 206 0.25 -10.19 -27.95
C TRP A 206 -1.27 -10.39 -28.00
N CYS A 207 -2.08 -9.31 -28.26
CA CYS A 207 -3.52 -9.47 -28.45
C CYS A 207 -3.85 -10.30 -29.69
N ASP A 208 -3.04 -10.19 -30.73
CA ASP A 208 -3.19 -11.01 -31.95
C ASP A 208 -2.98 -12.51 -31.67
N ARG A 209 -2.41 -12.82 -30.50
CA ARG A 209 -2.12 -14.17 -30.01
C ARG A 209 -3.01 -14.58 -28.82
N GLY A 210 -4.06 -13.80 -28.53
CA GLY A 210 -5.10 -14.13 -27.58
C GLY A 210 -4.82 -13.70 -26.13
N ILE A 211 -3.86 -12.82 -25.90
CA ILE A 211 -3.66 -12.17 -24.59
C ILE A 211 -4.59 -10.93 -24.54
N SER A 212 -5.34 -10.79 -23.45
CA SER A 212 -6.21 -9.62 -23.26
C SER A 212 -5.40 -8.33 -23.04
N ARG A 213 -5.85 -7.22 -23.60
CA ARG A 213 -5.14 -5.93 -23.53
C ARG A 213 -4.94 -5.40 -22.13
N ASP A 214 -5.88 -5.62 -21.24
CA ASP A 214 -5.77 -5.23 -19.82
C ASP A 214 -4.63 -5.97 -19.07
N LYS A 215 -4.06 -7.00 -19.71
CA LYS A 215 -2.91 -7.76 -19.24
C LYS A 215 -1.58 -7.34 -19.87
N LEU A 216 -1.61 -6.32 -20.73
CA LEU A 216 -0.44 -5.89 -21.49
C LEU A 216 0.05 -4.51 -21.05
N ILE A 217 1.38 -4.41 -20.98
CA ILE A 217 2.10 -3.15 -20.80
C ILE A 217 2.72 -2.77 -22.14
N TYR A 218 2.28 -1.64 -22.71
CA TYR A 218 2.87 -1.10 -23.93
C TYR A 218 3.87 -0.01 -23.60
N TRP A 219 4.99 -0.01 -24.29
CA TRP A 219 6.06 0.96 -24.11
C TRP A 219 6.86 1.15 -25.40
N ALA A 220 7.36 2.34 -25.64
CA ALA A 220 8.16 2.63 -26.83
C ALA A 220 9.67 2.58 -26.53
N GLU A 221 10.07 2.92 -25.31
CA GLU A 221 11.45 2.99 -24.85
C GLU A 221 11.57 2.60 -23.39
N SER A 222 12.67 1.96 -23.03
CA SER A 222 13.04 1.64 -21.65
C SER A 222 14.47 2.06 -21.37
N HIS A 223 14.89 1.97 -20.10
CA HIS A 223 16.27 2.22 -19.72
C HIS A 223 17.25 1.26 -20.42
N ASP A 224 16.83 0.03 -20.74
CA ASP A 224 17.66 -0.93 -21.44
C ASP A 224 17.80 -0.58 -22.91
N THR A 225 16.72 -0.24 -23.60
CA THR A 225 16.81 0.15 -25.01
C THR A 225 17.55 1.47 -25.21
N TRP A 226 17.51 2.37 -24.21
CA TRP A 226 18.24 3.63 -24.24
C TRP A 226 19.74 3.50 -23.92
N SER A 227 20.09 2.68 -22.93
CA SER A 227 21.44 2.63 -22.38
C SER A 227 22.25 1.40 -22.77
N ASN A 228 21.63 0.38 -23.34
CA ASN A 228 22.31 -0.84 -23.78
C ASN A 228 22.79 -0.74 -25.22
N ASN A 229 24.07 -1.07 -25.43
CA ASN A 229 24.70 -0.95 -26.75
C ASN A 229 24.70 -2.22 -27.57
N LYS A 230 24.06 -3.31 -27.19
CA LYS A 230 24.42 -4.58 -27.80
C LYS A 230 23.30 -5.42 -28.38
N ASP A 231 22.10 -5.41 -27.85
CA ASP A 231 21.11 -6.36 -28.35
C ASP A 231 19.70 -5.82 -28.14
N TRP A 232 18.76 -6.13 -29.02
CA TRP A 232 17.32 -5.93 -28.75
C TRP A 232 16.71 -4.57 -29.10
N GLY A 233 17.07 -4.05 -30.27
CA GLY A 233 16.31 -2.92 -30.80
C GLY A 233 16.49 -1.64 -30.05
N TYR A 234 17.65 -1.08 -30.21
CA TYR A 234 18.03 0.19 -29.62
C TYR A 234 17.07 1.32 -29.90
N SER A 235 16.97 2.22 -28.96
CA SER A 235 16.33 3.51 -29.14
C SER A 235 17.31 4.67 -28.99
N ASN A 236 18.54 4.41 -28.58
CA ASN A 236 19.52 5.45 -28.25
C ASN A 236 19.95 6.33 -29.43
N ASP A 237 19.81 5.85 -30.66
CA ASP A 237 20.06 6.65 -31.88
C ASP A 237 18.77 7.21 -32.50
N MET A 238 17.62 6.91 -31.92
CA MET A 238 16.34 7.44 -32.36
C MET A 238 16.09 8.81 -31.75
N SER A 239 15.53 9.70 -32.55
CA SER A 239 15.12 11.02 -32.04
C SER A 239 14.00 10.91 -31.03
N GLN A 240 13.89 11.90 -30.13
CA GLN A 240 12.77 11.96 -29.18
C GLN A 240 11.42 11.93 -29.91
N ASN A 241 11.29 12.60 -31.05
CA ASN A 241 10.06 12.61 -31.82
C ASN A 241 9.62 11.24 -32.35
N VAL A 242 10.55 10.35 -32.68
CA VAL A 242 10.26 8.96 -33.05
C VAL A 242 9.66 8.21 -31.86
N ILE A 243 10.24 8.38 -30.68
CA ILE A 243 9.75 7.76 -29.44
C ILE A 243 8.39 8.31 -29.06
N ASP A 244 8.17 9.61 -29.15
CA ASP A 244 6.86 10.26 -28.85
C ASP A 244 5.76 9.74 -29.78
N ARG A 245 6.05 9.55 -31.07
CA ARG A 245 5.08 8.96 -32.02
C ARG A 245 4.75 7.51 -31.66
N ALA A 246 5.77 6.70 -31.35
CA ALA A 246 5.57 5.33 -30.92
C ALA A 246 4.77 5.25 -29.60
N TYR A 247 5.10 6.13 -28.67
CA TYR A 247 4.35 6.25 -27.41
C TYR A 247 2.91 6.70 -27.62
N ALA A 248 2.68 7.66 -28.51
CA ALA A 248 1.33 8.15 -28.80
C ALA A 248 0.44 7.02 -29.35
N VAL A 249 0.96 6.15 -30.20
CA VAL A 249 0.21 4.98 -30.67
C VAL A 249 0.01 3.98 -29.52
N ALA A 250 1.02 3.69 -28.74
CA ALA A 250 0.92 2.74 -27.63
C ALA A 250 -0.11 3.20 -26.60
N ALA A 251 -0.01 4.45 -26.15
CA ALA A 251 -0.83 5.00 -25.06
C ALA A 251 -2.25 5.40 -25.48
N SER A 252 -2.55 5.55 -26.76
CA SER A 252 -3.90 5.93 -27.20
C SER A 252 -4.87 4.75 -27.34
N GLN A 253 -4.40 3.51 -27.20
CA GLN A 253 -5.22 2.29 -27.28
C GLN A 253 -6.01 2.06 -25.99
N ASN A 254 -7.12 1.32 -26.09
CA ASN A 254 -7.99 1.02 -24.94
C ASN A 254 -7.43 -0.14 -24.09
N GLU A 255 -7.67 -0.09 -22.77
CA GLU A 255 -7.39 -1.17 -21.83
C GLU A 255 -5.90 -1.48 -21.56
N VAL A 256 -4.97 -0.93 -22.31
CA VAL A 256 -3.53 -1.12 -22.08
C VAL A 256 -3.03 -0.23 -20.96
N THR A 257 -1.99 -0.65 -20.27
CA THR A 257 -1.14 0.25 -19.49
C THR A 257 0.03 0.70 -20.35
N ALA A 258 0.22 2.00 -20.49
CA ALA A 258 1.34 2.55 -21.25
C ALA A 258 2.43 3.10 -20.32
N LEU A 259 3.68 2.73 -20.56
CA LEU A 259 4.83 3.24 -19.84
C LEU A 259 5.61 4.24 -20.69
N TYR A 260 5.87 5.41 -20.11
CA TYR A 260 6.75 6.42 -20.68
C TYR A 260 8.10 6.42 -19.98
N PHE A 261 9.19 6.33 -20.74
CA PHE A 261 10.55 6.41 -20.20
C PHE A 261 11.08 7.85 -20.35
N SER A 262 11.39 8.49 -19.21
CA SER A 262 12.09 9.78 -19.19
C SER A 262 13.57 9.55 -19.34
N ARG A 263 14.13 9.96 -20.48
CA ARG A 263 15.55 9.83 -20.78
C ARG A 263 16.39 10.52 -19.72
N PRO A 264 17.42 9.86 -19.17
CA PRO A 264 18.38 10.50 -18.26
C PRO A 264 19.30 11.47 -19.01
N SER A 265 20.13 12.18 -18.27
CA SER A 265 21.09 13.17 -18.80
C SER A 265 22.13 12.59 -19.77
N SER A 266 22.41 11.29 -19.68
CA SER A 266 23.42 10.60 -20.49
C SER A 266 22.91 9.25 -20.99
N LYS A 267 23.40 8.84 -22.19
CA LYS A 267 23.24 7.48 -22.72
C LYS A 267 24.18 6.49 -22.03
N ILE A 268 25.27 6.95 -21.45
CA ILE A 268 26.27 6.12 -20.77
C ILE A 268 25.86 5.98 -19.33
N LYS A 269 25.58 4.77 -18.91
CA LYS A 269 25.08 4.45 -17.54
C LYS A 269 26.00 5.00 -16.44
N ASP A 270 27.32 4.88 -16.62
CA ASP A 270 28.34 5.30 -15.66
C ASP A 270 28.43 6.84 -15.49
N ASN A 271 27.84 7.59 -16.42
CA ASN A 271 27.80 9.06 -16.35
C ASN A 271 26.57 9.59 -15.62
N ILE A 272 25.60 8.72 -15.26
CA ILE A 272 24.38 9.12 -14.60
C ILE A 272 24.57 8.99 -13.09
N LYS A 273 24.45 10.10 -12.37
CA LYS A 273 24.59 10.13 -10.92
C LYS A 273 23.23 9.94 -10.24
N ILE A 274 23.25 9.32 -9.06
CA ILE A 274 22.06 9.24 -8.21
C ILE A 274 21.62 10.65 -7.82
N GLY A 275 20.32 10.89 -7.87
CA GLY A 275 19.75 12.22 -7.61
C GLY A 275 19.87 13.20 -8.78
N GLU A 276 20.54 12.81 -9.88
CA GLU A 276 20.59 13.65 -11.07
C GLU A 276 19.23 13.68 -11.78
N LYS A 277 18.73 14.88 -12.04
CA LYS A 277 17.43 15.10 -12.65
C LYS A 277 17.47 14.67 -14.12
N GLY A 278 16.60 13.76 -14.52
CA GLY A 278 16.40 13.37 -15.90
C GLY A 278 15.58 14.39 -16.69
N SER A 279 15.26 14.05 -17.93
CA SER A 279 14.41 14.86 -18.81
C SER A 279 13.02 15.06 -18.20
N THR A 280 12.48 16.26 -18.36
CA THR A 280 11.09 16.59 -18.03
C THR A 280 10.17 16.50 -19.26
N HIS A 281 10.59 15.85 -20.33
CA HIS A 281 9.84 15.76 -21.58
C HIS A 281 8.47 15.09 -21.44
N PHE A 282 8.25 14.32 -20.37
CA PHE A 282 6.93 13.78 -20.04
C PHE A 282 5.86 14.85 -19.81
N THR A 283 6.25 16.12 -19.60
CA THR A 283 5.33 17.26 -19.51
C THR A 283 5.12 17.97 -20.86
N SER A 284 5.76 17.51 -21.93
CA SER A 284 5.53 18.07 -23.28
C SER A 284 4.10 17.81 -23.74
N SER A 285 3.61 18.65 -24.67
CA SER A 285 2.25 18.48 -25.20
C SER A 285 2.06 17.13 -25.89
N GLU A 286 3.09 16.60 -26.53
CA GLU A 286 3.09 15.32 -27.24
C GLU A 286 2.84 14.12 -26.33
N VAL A 287 3.31 14.18 -25.10
CA VAL A 287 3.14 13.12 -24.09
C VAL A 287 1.93 13.41 -23.20
N ALA A 288 1.82 14.65 -22.69
CA ALA A 288 0.79 15.03 -21.74
C ALA A 288 -0.63 14.94 -22.32
N GLU A 289 -0.84 15.40 -23.56
CA GLU A 289 -2.17 15.36 -24.19
C GLU A 289 -2.59 13.97 -24.62
N VAL A 290 -1.62 13.10 -24.98
CA VAL A 290 -1.89 11.66 -25.23
C VAL A 290 -2.32 10.97 -23.94
N ASN A 291 -1.66 11.25 -22.81
CA ASN A 291 -2.05 10.69 -21.51
C ASN A 291 -3.43 11.19 -21.05
N LYS A 292 -3.74 12.46 -21.27
CA LYS A 292 -5.07 13.02 -20.97
C LYS A 292 -6.13 12.36 -21.85
N PHE A 293 -5.85 12.17 -23.14
CA PHE A 293 -6.72 11.43 -24.05
C PHE A 293 -6.97 10.00 -23.57
N HIS A 294 -5.90 9.26 -23.21
CA HIS A 294 -6.01 7.92 -22.65
C HIS A 294 -6.99 7.86 -21.47
N ASN A 295 -6.79 8.77 -20.50
CA ASN A 295 -7.62 8.84 -19.31
C ASN A 295 -9.07 9.25 -19.62
N ALA A 296 -9.27 10.23 -20.49
CA ALA A 296 -10.59 10.71 -20.88
C ALA A 296 -11.39 9.67 -21.68
N MET A 297 -10.68 8.80 -22.40
CA MET A 297 -11.29 7.76 -23.23
C MET A 297 -11.29 6.38 -22.55
N ASN A 298 -10.95 6.29 -21.25
CA ASN A 298 -10.94 5.02 -20.53
C ASN A 298 -12.29 4.29 -20.64
N GLY A 299 -12.23 2.98 -20.94
CA GLY A 299 -13.39 2.10 -21.11
C GLY A 299 -14.14 2.30 -22.43
N LYS A 300 -13.77 3.26 -23.30
CA LYS A 300 -14.34 3.39 -24.64
C LYS A 300 -13.57 2.48 -25.60
N ALA A 301 -14.27 1.59 -26.30
CA ALA A 301 -13.65 0.73 -27.32
C ALA A 301 -12.88 1.54 -28.36
N ASP A 302 -11.78 1.00 -28.85
CA ASP A 302 -10.98 1.63 -29.89
C ASP A 302 -11.07 0.90 -31.25
N CYS A 303 -10.72 1.63 -32.28
CA CYS A 303 -10.41 1.08 -33.58
C CYS A 303 -9.08 1.67 -34.06
N TYR A 304 -8.05 0.83 -34.15
CA TYR A 304 -6.76 1.21 -34.66
C TYR A 304 -6.61 0.78 -36.12
N LYS A 305 -6.32 1.72 -36.99
CA LYS A 305 -6.06 1.47 -38.41
C LYS A 305 -4.89 2.30 -38.92
N LYS A 306 -4.12 1.73 -39.84
CA LYS A 306 -3.24 2.49 -40.72
C LYS A 306 -4.07 3.05 -41.86
N SER A 307 -4.07 4.37 -42.04
CA SER A 307 -4.77 5.06 -43.10
C SER A 307 -3.79 6.03 -43.76
N ASN A 308 -3.48 5.79 -45.05
CA ASN A 308 -2.40 6.48 -45.75
C ASN A 308 -1.05 6.31 -44.99
N ASP A 309 -0.38 7.44 -44.69
CA ASP A 309 0.89 7.47 -43.94
C ASP A 309 0.68 7.73 -42.44
N CYS A 310 -0.52 7.42 -41.90
CA CYS A 310 -0.88 7.68 -40.52
C CYS A 310 -1.33 6.41 -39.81
N SER A 311 -0.91 6.26 -38.55
CA SER A 311 -1.61 5.44 -37.53
C SER A 311 -2.77 6.25 -36.99
N VAL A 312 -3.97 5.70 -37.00
CA VAL A 312 -5.20 6.36 -36.57
C VAL A 312 -5.89 5.51 -35.52
N ILE A 313 -5.96 6.00 -34.29
CA ILE A 313 -6.64 5.35 -33.20
C ILE A 313 -7.89 6.17 -32.84
N THR A 314 -9.08 5.63 -33.12
CA THR A 314 -10.36 6.27 -32.81
C THR A 314 -10.98 5.59 -31.61
N ARG A 315 -11.72 6.35 -30.79
CA ARG A 315 -12.42 5.86 -29.59
C ARG A 315 -13.92 6.02 -29.76
N LYS A 316 -14.67 4.96 -29.43
CA LYS A 316 -16.11 4.91 -29.65
C LYS A 316 -16.85 6.03 -28.90
N ASP A 317 -17.64 6.80 -29.67
CA ASP A 317 -18.34 8.00 -29.17
C ASP A 317 -17.40 8.99 -28.48
N GLY A 318 -16.14 9.05 -28.94
CA GLY A 318 -15.06 9.83 -28.39
C GLY A 318 -14.26 10.57 -29.43
N GLY A 319 -12.96 10.67 -29.20
CA GLY A 319 -12.00 11.36 -30.06
C GLY A 319 -11.12 10.43 -30.89
N ALA A 320 -10.00 10.98 -31.36
CA ALA A 320 -8.97 10.24 -32.10
C ALA A 320 -7.57 10.77 -31.81
N VAL A 321 -6.58 9.89 -31.97
CA VAL A 321 -5.17 10.22 -32.09
C VAL A 321 -4.69 9.83 -33.49
N ILE A 322 -4.07 10.77 -34.18
CA ILE A 322 -3.54 10.61 -35.54
C ILE A 322 -2.04 10.83 -35.48
N VAL A 323 -1.26 9.83 -35.90
CA VAL A 323 0.20 9.86 -35.85
C VAL A 323 0.74 9.60 -37.24
N LYS A 324 1.40 10.60 -37.84
CA LYS A 324 2.07 10.44 -39.14
C LYS A 324 3.33 9.61 -39.06
N GLY A 325 3.60 8.79 -40.04
CA GLY A 325 4.87 8.05 -40.21
C GLY A 325 6.07 9.00 -40.19
N SER A 326 5.98 10.10 -40.92
CA SER A 326 7.03 11.13 -40.95
C SER A 326 6.46 12.53 -41.17
N GLY A 327 7.23 13.56 -40.80
CA GLY A 327 6.91 14.94 -41.06
C GLY A 327 5.60 15.44 -40.41
N SER A 328 4.97 16.44 -41.04
CA SER A 328 3.74 17.10 -40.64
C SER A 328 2.88 17.40 -41.87
N GLY A 329 1.72 18.03 -41.72
CA GLY A 329 0.93 18.55 -42.84
C GLY A 329 -0.50 18.05 -42.88
N ASN A 330 -1.20 18.32 -43.99
CA ASN A 330 -2.59 17.96 -44.17
C ASN A 330 -2.77 16.45 -44.24
N VAL A 331 -3.81 15.98 -43.61
CA VAL A 331 -4.23 14.57 -43.61
C VAL A 331 -5.72 14.47 -43.92
N SER A 332 -6.09 13.38 -44.61
CA SER A 332 -7.46 12.92 -44.72
C SER A 332 -7.41 11.41 -44.54
N VAL A 333 -7.86 10.95 -43.40
CA VAL A 333 -7.74 9.57 -42.93
C VAL A 333 -9.11 8.97 -42.61
N GLU A 334 -9.19 7.66 -42.54
CA GLU A 334 -10.43 6.95 -42.20
C GLU A 334 -10.81 7.20 -40.75
N ASN A 335 -12.10 7.46 -40.48
CA ASN A 335 -12.65 7.35 -39.13
C ASN A 335 -12.96 5.88 -38.86
N GLY A 336 -11.96 5.16 -38.30
CA GLY A 336 -12.01 3.72 -38.09
C GLY A 336 -13.26 3.30 -37.31
N GLY A 337 -14.09 2.43 -37.91
CA GLY A 337 -15.37 2.00 -37.33
C GLY A 337 -16.40 3.10 -37.16
N GLY A 338 -16.17 4.33 -37.62
CA GLY A 338 -16.99 5.50 -37.31
C GLY A 338 -16.94 5.89 -35.83
N TYR A 339 -15.86 5.51 -35.13
CA TYR A 339 -15.81 5.62 -33.66
C TYR A 339 -15.60 7.04 -33.16
N ALA A 340 -14.77 7.85 -33.83
CA ALA A 340 -14.64 9.24 -33.45
C ALA A 340 -15.94 10.00 -33.77
N LYS A 341 -16.49 10.69 -32.78
CA LYS A 341 -17.74 11.43 -32.88
C LYS A 341 -17.64 12.52 -33.92
N PRO A 342 -18.58 12.58 -34.90
CA PRO A 342 -18.59 13.64 -35.89
C PRO A 342 -18.65 15.05 -35.27
N GLY A 343 -17.85 15.98 -35.81
CA GLY A 343 -17.76 17.34 -35.28
C GLY A 343 -16.52 18.07 -35.76
N THR A 344 -16.34 19.27 -35.27
CA THR A 344 -15.13 20.09 -35.49
C THR A 344 -14.35 20.17 -34.18
N TYR A 345 -13.08 19.79 -34.22
CA TYR A 345 -12.22 19.69 -33.04
C TYR A 345 -10.97 20.55 -33.20
N VAL A 346 -10.42 21.00 -32.11
CA VAL A 346 -9.10 21.63 -32.06
C VAL A 346 -8.11 20.59 -31.57
N ASP A 347 -7.06 20.34 -32.35
CA ASP A 347 -5.94 19.49 -31.93
C ASP A 347 -5.29 20.06 -30.65
N LYS A 348 -5.24 19.25 -29.61
CA LYS A 348 -4.72 19.65 -28.28
C LYS A 348 -3.22 19.93 -28.28
N ILE A 349 -2.47 19.46 -29.27
CA ILE A 349 -1.02 19.66 -29.41
C ILE A 349 -0.72 20.92 -30.24
N SER A 350 -1.25 21.01 -31.44
CA SER A 350 -0.88 22.05 -32.39
C SER A 350 -1.85 23.24 -32.46
N GLY A 351 -3.05 23.10 -31.92
CA GLY A 351 -4.13 24.08 -32.04
C GLY A 351 -4.81 24.09 -33.42
N ASN A 352 -4.44 23.23 -34.36
CA ASN A 352 -5.05 23.14 -35.68
C ASN A 352 -6.46 22.57 -35.62
N THR A 353 -7.31 22.99 -36.57
CA THR A 353 -8.68 22.49 -36.66
C THR A 353 -8.76 21.19 -37.46
N PHE A 354 -9.53 20.22 -36.93
CA PHE A 354 -9.90 18.96 -37.57
C PHE A 354 -11.40 18.86 -37.76
N THR A 355 -11.81 18.30 -38.87
CA THR A 355 -13.21 17.96 -39.17
C THR A 355 -13.34 16.44 -39.14
N VAL A 356 -14.25 15.94 -38.32
CA VAL A 356 -14.61 14.52 -38.20
C VAL A 356 -15.98 14.31 -38.82
N THR A 357 -16.08 13.37 -39.72
CA THR A 357 -17.34 12.87 -40.27
C THR A 357 -17.52 11.41 -39.82
N SER A 358 -18.65 10.79 -40.15
CA SER A 358 -18.86 9.37 -39.86
C SER A 358 -17.83 8.44 -40.49
N SER A 359 -17.17 8.86 -41.60
CA SER A 359 -16.24 8.01 -42.36
C SER A 359 -14.82 8.51 -42.44
N SER A 360 -14.57 9.79 -42.15
CA SER A 360 -13.23 10.39 -42.33
C SER A 360 -12.91 11.44 -41.26
N ILE A 361 -11.58 11.66 -41.09
CA ILE A 361 -11.03 12.71 -40.23
C ILE A 361 -10.06 13.50 -41.13
N SER A 362 -10.24 14.82 -41.25
CA SER A 362 -9.39 15.69 -42.03
C SER A 362 -8.94 16.92 -41.26
N GLY A 363 -7.68 17.33 -41.44
CA GLY A 363 -7.09 18.46 -40.77
C GLY A 363 -5.59 18.56 -41.04
N LYS A 364 -4.87 19.39 -40.28
CA LYS A 364 -3.42 19.55 -40.40
C LYS A 364 -2.74 19.09 -39.13
N VAL A 365 -1.96 18.00 -39.23
CA VAL A 365 -1.10 17.54 -38.15
C VAL A 365 0.09 18.49 -37.98
N GLY A 366 0.38 18.89 -36.76
CA GLY A 366 1.45 19.84 -36.39
C GLY A 366 2.86 19.25 -36.58
N SER A 367 3.88 20.02 -36.20
CA SER A 367 5.32 19.70 -36.39
C SER A 367 5.76 18.42 -35.67
N SER A 368 5.11 18.04 -34.57
CA SER A 368 5.40 16.77 -33.87
C SER A 368 5.00 15.54 -34.67
N GLY A 369 4.10 15.68 -35.66
CA GLY A 369 3.52 14.54 -36.39
C GLY A 369 2.43 13.81 -35.62
N ILE A 370 1.99 14.35 -34.48
CA ILE A 370 0.95 13.81 -33.60
C ILE A 370 -0.19 14.82 -33.53
N ALA A 371 -1.41 14.37 -33.64
CA ALA A 371 -2.62 15.18 -33.35
C ALA A 371 -3.53 14.40 -32.40
N VAL A 372 -4.05 15.10 -31.41
CA VAL A 372 -4.95 14.58 -30.37
C VAL A 372 -6.24 15.40 -30.39
N ILE A 373 -7.33 14.81 -30.82
CA ILE A 373 -8.64 15.49 -30.98
C ILE A 373 -9.70 14.77 -30.15
N TYR A 374 -10.30 15.50 -29.22
CA TYR A 374 -11.45 15.03 -28.43
C TYR A 374 -12.14 16.20 -27.70
N GLU A 375 -13.40 15.99 -27.32
CA GLU A 375 -14.06 16.84 -26.35
C GLU A 375 -13.76 16.32 -24.95
N GLU A 376 -13.30 17.21 -24.06
CA GLU A 376 -13.22 16.89 -22.64
C GLU A 376 -14.65 16.72 -22.12
N GLU A 377 -15.01 15.54 -21.66
CA GLU A 377 -16.22 15.38 -20.86
C GLU A 377 -16.03 16.27 -19.62
N ASN A 378 -17.10 16.98 -19.21
CA ASN A 378 -17.06 17.83 -18.03
C ASN A 378 -16.52 17.00 -16.86
N PRO A 379 -15.31 17.27 -16.35
CA PRO A 379 -14.68 16.40 -15.35
C PRO A 379 -15.48 16.48 -14.04
N LYS A 380 -15.42 15.40 -13.24
CA LYS A 380 -15.92 15.42 -11.87
C LYS A 380 -15.37 16.64 -11.11
N PRO A 381 -16.15 17.21 -10.20
CA PRO A 381 -15.69 18.33 -9.40
C PRO A 381 -14.49 17.95 -8.55
N LYS A 382 -13.64 18.91 -8.24
CA LYS A 382 -12.53 18.76 -7.31
C LYS A 382 -12.62 19.83 -6.24
N VAL A 383 -12.26 19.50 -4.99
CA VAL A 383 -12.17 20.44 -3.88
C VAL A 383 -10.85 20.28 -3.13
N SER A 384 -10.33 21.37 -2.62
CA SER A 384 -9.18 21.38 -1.72
C SER A 384 -9.16 22.63 -0.85
N VAL A 385 -8.39 22.58 0.24
CA VAL A 385 -8.10 23.72 1.10
C VAL A 385 -6.60 23.96 1.09
N THR A 386 -6.21 25.22 0.96
CA THR A 386 -4.80 25.61 0.97
C THR A 386 -4.57 26.66 2.06
N PRO A 387 -3.57 26.47 2.94
CA PRO A 387 -2.74 25.26 3.06
C PRO A 387 -3.55 24.04 3.52
N GLY A 388 -3.05 22.83 3.29
CA GLY A 388 -3.66 21.56 3.76
C GLY A 388 -3.69 21.46 5.29
N SER A 389 -4.08 20.31 5.82
CA SER A 389 -4.08 20.06 7.28
C SER A 389 -2.71 20.41 7.89
N SER A 390 -2.71 21.23 8.92
CA SER A 390 -1.47 21.75 9.53
C SER A 390 -1.70 22.26 10.95
N THR A 391 -0.60 22.56 11.65
CA THR A 391 -0.61 23.39 12.86
C THR A 391 -0.41 24.85 12.51
N TYR A 392 -0.85 25.76 13.37
CA TYR A 392 -0.63 27.20 13.25
C TYR A 392 -0.51 27.87 14.62
N GLU A 393 0.27 28.95 14.70
CA GLU A 393 0.63 29.63 15.96
C GLU A 393 -0.04 31.00 16.14
N THR A 394 -0.56 31.55 15.05
CA THR A 394 -1.19 32.86 15.04
C THR A 394 -2.57 32.85 15.66
N GLU A 395 -3.04 34.02 16.16
CA GLU A 395 -4.38 34.15 16.70
C GLU A 395 -5.45 33.76 15.68
N THR A 396 -5.20 34.05 14.42
CA THR A 396 -6.08 33.67 13.32
C THR A 396 -5.27 33.03 12.21
N TYR A 397 -5.87 32.09 11.47
CA TYR A 397 -5.26 31.41 10.35
C TYR A 397 -6.18 31.46 9.13
N THR A 398 -5.65 31.97 8.02
CA THR A 398 -6.43 32.13 6.78
C THR A 398 -6.26 30.93 5.88
N LEU A 399 -7.36 30.32 5.49
CA LEU A 399 -7.45 29.21 4.58
C LEU A 399 -8.09 29.64 3.27
N THR A 400 -7.63 29.12 2.15
CA THR A 400 -8.23 29.30 0.83
C THR A 400 -8.95 28.03 0.43
N LEU A 401 -10.24 28.13 0.17
CA LEU A 401 -11.07 27.05 -0.33
C LEU A 401 -11.00 27.05 -1.86
N ASN A 402 -10.58 25.93 -2.45
CA ASN A 402 -10.44 25.81 -3.89
C ASN A 402 -11.46 24.80 -4.42
N THR A 403 -12.04 25.09 -5.56
CA THR A 403 -12.93 24.19 -6.29
C THR A 403 -12.65 24.27 -7.78
N LYS A 404 -12.81 23.17 -8.48
CA LYS A 404 -12.68 23.11 -9.94
C LYS A 404 -13.76 22.22 -10.49
N ASN A 405 -14.36 22.63 -11.63
CA ASN A 405 -15.43 21.93 -12.34
C ASN A 405 -16.67 21.66 -11.47
N ALA A 406 -16.98 22.53 -10.54
CA ALA A 406 -18.11 22.41 -9.65
C ALA A 406 -19.22 23.39 -10.02
N GLU A 407 -20.46 22.90 -10.00
CA GLU A 407 -21.67 23.71 -10.09
C GLU A 407 -22.09 24.19 -8.69
N ASN A 408 -21.87 23.33 -7.69
CA ASN A 408 -22.16 23.61 -6.29
C ASN A 408 -20.95 23.25 -5.43
N SER A 409 -20.53 24.19 -4.60
CA SER A 409 -19.45 23.96 -3.61
C SER A 409 -19.88 24.47 -2.25
N GLN A 410 -19.61 23.68 -1.22
CA GLN A 410 -19.99 23.99 0.15
C GLN A 410 -18.89 23.59 1.12
N TYR A 411 -18.77 24.31 2.23
CA TYR A 411 -17.90 23.97 3.34
C TYR A 411 -18.62 24.07 4.67
N SER A 412 -18.10 23.37 5.67
CA SER A 412 -18.50 23.51 7.06
C SER A 412 -17.28 23.54 7.97
N VAL A 413 -17.42 24.23 9.10
CA VAL A 413 -16.41 24.32 10.16
C VAL A 413 -16.94 23.54 11.35
N ASP A 414 -16.14 22.62 11.92
CA ASP A 414 -16.42 21.82 13.11
C ASP A 414 -17.80 21.11 13.10
N GLY A 415 -18.17 20.60 11.93
CA GLY A 415 -19.47 19.93 11.73
C GLY A 415 -20.67 20.86 11.75
N GLY A 416 -20.46 22.17 11.72
CA GLY A 416 -21.53 23.18 11.63
C GLY A 416 -22.27 23.13 10.30
N LYS A 417 -23.21 24.09 10.11
CA LYS A 417 -24.00 24.19 8.89
C LYS A 417 -23.13 24.45 7.67
N TYR A 418 -23.39 23.74 6.59
CA TYR A 418 -22.71 23.98 5.32
C TYR A 418 -23.07 25.35 4.72
N GLN A 419 -22.04 26.05 4.26
CA GLN A 419 -22.11 27.35 3.58
C GLN A 419 -21.57 27.19 2.14
N SER A 420 -22.17 27.89 1.19
CA SER A 420 -21.69 27.90 -0.20
C SER A 420 -20.38 28.70 -0.32
N PHE A 421 -19.50 28.28 -1.23
CA PHE A 421 -18.29 29.00 -1.57
C PHE A 421 -18.01 28.93 -3.08
N THR A 422 -17.15 29.83 -3.56
CA THR A 422 -16.61 29.83 -4.92
C THR A 422 -15.11 29.64 -4.88
N ASP A 423 -14.51 29.24 -5.98
CA ASP A 423 -13.06 29.03 -6.07
C ASP A 423 -12.28 30.24 -5.56
N GLY A 424 -11.25 30.00 -4.74
CA GLY A 424 -10.43 31.03 -4.11
C GLY A 424 -11.06 31.72 -2.89
N THR A 425 -12.24 31.28 -2.40
CA THR A 425 -12.86 31.82 -1.18
C THR A 425 -11.94 31.66 0.01
N LYS A 426 -11.69 32.79 0.71
CA LYS A 426 -10.87 32.77 1.94
C LYS A 426 -11.76 32.72 3.15
N ILE A 427 -11.41 31.86 4.10
CA ILE A 427 -11.99 31.80 5.43
C ILE A 427 -10.90 31.97 6.48
N THR A 428 -11.27 32.46 7.65
CA THR A 428 -10.34 32.64 8.77
C THR A 428 -10.82 31.81 9.95
N ILE A 429 -9.92 31.04 10.52
CA ILE A 429 -10.15 30.21 11.71
C ILE A 429 -9.24 30.67 12.86
N GLY A 430 -9.44 30.15 14.05
CA GLY A 430 -8.54 30.32 15.20
C GLY A 430 -8.87 31.43 16.16
N ALA A 431 -9.66 32.44 15.76
CA ALA A 431 -9.98 33.60 16.62
C ALA A 431 -10.64 33.14 17.93
N GLY A 432 -10.04 33.51 19.05
CA GLY A 432 -10.54 33.20 20.41
C GLY A 432 -10.47 31.72 20.80
N LEU A 433 -9.84 30.84 19.97
CA LEU A 433 -9.66 29.45 20.35
C LEU A 433 -8.45 29.28 21.27
N ALA A 434 -8.62 28.40 22.27
CA ALA A 434 -7.49 27.99 23.11
C ALA A 434 -6.43 27.19 22.32
N TYR A 435 -5.20 27.26 22.78
CA TYR A 435 -4.13 26.40 22.23
C TYR A 435 -4.47 24.92 22.46
N GLY A 436 -4.08 24.07 21.50
CA GLY A 436 -4.47 22.65 21.47
C GLY A 436 -5.81 22.38 20.78
N THR A 437 -6.61 23.42 20.50
CA THR A 437 -7.90 23.24 19.81
C THR A 437 -7.71 22.84 18.36
N LYS A 438 -8.45 21.80 17.93
CA LYS A 438 -8.53 21.36 16.56
C LYS A 438 -9.75 21.92 15.88
N THR A 439 -9.57 22.54 14.71
CA THR A 439 -10.66 22.98 13.82
C THR A 439 -10.74 22.05 12.62
N THR A 440 -11.91 21.52 12.35
CA THR A 440 -12.17 20.61 11.22
C THR A 440 -12.89 21.37 10.11
N ILE A 441 -12.33 21.36 8.92
CA ILE A 441 -12.94 21.94 7.72
C ILE A 441 -13.36 20.81 6.79
N ASN A 442 -14.66 20.66 6.56
CA ASN A 442 -15.19 19.76 5.55
C ASN A 442 -15.55 20.59 4.33
N VAL A 443 -15.06 20.17 3.15
CA VAL A 443 -15.40 20.79 1.85
C VAL A 443 -16.00 19.74 0.93
N LYS A 444 -17.03 20.12 0.20
CA LYS A 444 -17.68 19.26 -0.79
C LYS A 444 -18.07 20.06 -2.03
N ALA A 445 -18.05 19.41 -3.16
CA ALA A 445 -18.51 19.98 -4.42
C ALA A 445 -19.26 18.95 -5.26
N SER A 446 -20.17 19.40 -6.12
CA SER A 446 -20.91 18.55 -7.05
C SER A 446 -21.12 19.25 -8.39
N ASN A 447 -21.26 18.45 -9.43
CA ASN A 447 -21.75 18.80 -10.75
C ASN A 447 -22.58 17.63 -11.30
N ALA A 448 -23.04 17.72 -12.54
CA ALA A 448 -23.82 16.66 -13.19
C ALA A 448 -23.07 15.32 -13.29
N ASN A 449 -21.72 15.32 -13.21
CA ASN A 449 -20.87 14.14 -13.37
C ASN A 449 -20.40 13.53 -12.05
N GLY A 450 -20.84 14.05 -10.91
CA GLY A 450 -20.56 13.49 -9.60
C GLY A 450 -20.26 14.50 -8.50
N SER A 451 -19.72 13.99 -7.39
CA SER A 451 -19.34 14.80 -6.23
C SER A 451 -17.90 14.50 -5.77
N ALA A 452 -17.33 15.44 -5.05
CA ALA A 452 -16.07 15.29 -4.31
C ALA A 452 -16.23 15.88 -2.92
N ASP A 453 -15.65 15.26 -1.92
CA ASP A 453 -15.58 15.75 -0.55
C ASP A 453 -14.19 15.49 0.05
N LYS A 454 -13.77 16.38 0.95
CA LYS A 454 -12.52 16.26 1.71
C LYS A 454 -12.66 16.91 3.08
N THR A 455 -11.89 16.37 4.03
CA THR A 455 -11.80 16.88 5.40
C THR A 455 -10.38 17.31 5.70
N TYR A 456 -10.23 18.46 6.33
CA TYR A 456 -8.96 19.04 6.76
C TYR A 456 -9.01 19.38 8.24
N ILE A 457 -7.91 19.17 8.96
CA ILE A 457 -7.78 19.42 10.38
C ILE A 457 -6.65 20.41 10.63
N TYR A 458 -6.94 21.46 11.39
CA TYR A 458 -5.97 22.49 11.78
C TYR A 458 -5.90 22.57 13.30
N THR A 459 -4.67 22.55 13.86
CA THR A 459 -4.47 22.63 15.31
C THR A 459 -3.79 23.93 15.68
N LYS A 460 -4.42 24.73 16.56
CA LYS A 460 -3.81 25.96 17.12
C LYS A 460 -2.77 25.55 18.16
N VAL A 461 -1.50 25.91 17.97
CA VAL A 461 -0.41 25.59 18.89
C VAL A 461 0.11 26.86 19.56
N ASP A 462 0.62 26.73 20.79
CA ASP A 462 1.12 27.86 21.57
C ASP A 462 2.54 28.23 21.09
N PRO A 463 2.73 29.44 20.53
CA PRO A 463 4.04 29.86 20.03
C PRO A 463 5.05 30.13 21.15
N THR A 464 4.58 30.16 22.41
CA THR A 464 5.48 30.37 23.56
C THR A 464 6.02 29.05 24.13
N LEU A 465 5.44 27.93 23.73
CA LEU A 465 5.94 26.59 24.06
C LEU A 465 7.05 26.19 23.08
N THR A 466 8.23 26.81 23.27
CA THR A 466 9.42 26.29 22.58
C THR A 466 9.70 24.88 23.04
N GLN A 467 9.75 23.95 22.10
CA GLN A 467 10.16 22.58 22.38
C GLN A 467 11.56 22.59 22.98
N LYS A 468 11.77 21.86 24.04
CA LYS A 468 13.06 21.78 24.74
C LYS A 468 13.52 20.33 24.86
N ILE A 469 14.81 20.15 24.86
CA ILE A 469 15.44 18.87 25.16
C ILE A 469 16.24 19.04 26.45
N TYR A 470 15.97 18.17 27.40
CA TYR A 470 16.68 18.08 28.66
C TYR A 470 17.61 16.86 28.66
N PHE A 471 18.76 16.98 29.28
CA PHE A 471 19.75 15.92 29.42
C PHE A 471 20.19 15.77 30.87
N ASP A 472 20.02 14.57 31.44
CA ASP A 472 20.53 14.20 32.75
C ASP A 472 21.97 13.68 32.64
N ASN A 473 22.93 14.50 33.07
CA ASN A 473 24.37 14.19 32.98
C ASN A 473 24.85 13.32 34.16
N SER A 474 24.01 12.92 35.07
CA SER A 474 24.43 12.25 36.32
C SER A 474 25.14 10.91 36.09
N SER A 475 24.80 10.17 35.06
CA SER A 475 25.48 8.91 34.68
C SER A 475 26.68 9.08 33.77
N TYR A 476 26.77 10.19 33.05
CA TYR A 476 27.87 10.43 32.07
C TYR A 476 29.01 11.26 32.63
N ASN A 477 28.72 12.20 33.53
CA ASN A 477 29.71 13.14 34.12
C ASN A 477 30.52 13.87 33.06
N TRP A 478 29.92 14.22 31.92
CA TRP A 478 30.61 15.00 30.90
C TRP A 478 30.80 16.45 31.34
N SER A 479 31.98 16.99 31.07
CA SER A 479 32.27 18.39 31.42
C SER A 479 31.56 19.39 30.54
N ASN A 480 31.22 19.01 29.33
CA ASN A 480 30.41 19.76 28.40
C ASN A 480 29.37 18.80 27.77
N ILE A 481 28.22 19.29 27.44
CA ILE A 481 27.18 18.53 26.76
C ILE A 481 26.75 19.30 25.49
N TYR A 482 26.76 18.60 24.38
CA TYR A 482 26.29 19.09 23.08
C TYR A 482 25.13 18.27 22.62
N ALA A 483 24.17 18.92 21.93
CA ALA A 483 23.10 18.29 21.23
C ALA A 483 23.18 18.60 19.74
N TYR A 484 23.41 17.57 18.94
CA TYR A 484 23.29 17.65 17.51
C TYR A 484 21.86 17.26 17.13
N ILE A 485 21.07 18.25 16.76
CA ILE A 485 19.66 18.09 16.40
C ILE A 485 19.56 18.23 14.90
N TYR A 486 18.96 17.25 14.22
CA TYR A 486 18.92 17.20 12.77
C TYR A 486 17.62 16.60 12.27
N SER A 487 17.26 16.99 11.05
CA SER A 487 16.23 16.40 10.20
C SER A 487 16.84 16.13 8.82
N ASP A 488 16.09 15.55 7.91
CA ASP A 488 16.57 15.31 6.53
C ASP A 488 16.97 16.59 5.78
N ALA A 489 16.43 17.73 6.20
CA ALA A 489 16.65 19.02 5.50
C ALA A 489 17.68 19.93 6.20
N VAL A 490 17.74 19.92 7.53
CA VAL A 490 18.50 20.90 8.31
C VAL A 490 19.06 20.27 9.59
N SER A 491 20.09 20.93 10.16
CA SER A 491 20.57 20.67 11.52
C SER A 491 20.75 21.98 12.29
N ASN A 492 20.70 21.89 13.65
CA ASN A 492 20.87 23.07 14.50
C ASN A 492 22.24 23.70 14.33
N ALA A 493 23.28 22.90 14.13
CA ALA A 493 24.65 23.35 13.88
C ALA A 493 25.45 22.21 13.20
N LYS A 494 26.71 22.51 12.82
CA LYS A 494 27.66 21.44 12.44
C LYS A 494 27.97 20.58 13.65
N TRP A 495 28.32 19.31 13.39
CA TRP A 495 28.79 18.41 14.46
C TRP A 495 29.86 19.07 15.34
N PRO A 496 29.79 19.01 16.67
CA PRO A 496 28.92 18.16 17.50
C PRO A 496 27.52 18.76 17.86
N GLY A 497 27.09 19.76 17.17
CA GLY A 497 25.85 20.46 17.46
C GLY A 497 26.05 21.67 18.37
N GLU A 498 25.01 22.14 19.03
CA GLU A 498 25.06 23.26 19.96
C GLU A 498 25.29 22.79 21.38
N LYS A 499 25.99 23.64 22.16
CA LYS A 499 26.28 23.36 23.57
C LYS A 499 25.01 23.59 24.40
N MET A 500 24.67 22.60 25.20
CA MET A 500 23.53 22.68 26.14
C MET A 500 23.92 23.50 27.38
N THR A 501 22.95 24.20 27.96
CA THR A 501 23.13 25.03 29.18
C THR A 501 22.50 24.32 30.39
N LEU A 502 23.10 24.48 31.57
CA LEU A 502 22.56 23.95 32.79
C LEU A 502 21.37 24.80 33.25
N ASP A 503 20.20 24.20 33.36
CA ASP A 503 19.03 24.78 33.99
C ASP A 503 19.09 24.57 35.51
N SER A 504 19.38 25.63 36.25
CA SER A 504 19.51 25.58 37.70
C SER A 504 18.22 25.22 38.45
N SER A 505 17.08 25.36 37.80
CA SER A 505 15.77 25.04 38.42
C SER A 505 15.47 23.54 38.38
N THR A 506 15.94 22.85 37.34
CA THR A 506 15.75 21.41 37.15
C THR A 506 16.98 20.57 37.46
N GLY A 507 18.18 21.18 37.40
CA GLY A 507 19.45 20.47 37.48
C GLY A 507 19.88 19.70 36.21
N TYR A 508 19.11 19.80 35.16
CA TYR A 508 19.39 19.18 33.87
C TYR A 508 20.01 20.17 32.88
N TYR A 509 20.74 19.66 31.90
CA TYR A 509 21.15 20.48 30.78
C TYR A 509 20.01 20.61 29.78
N VAL A 510 19.84 21.81 29.19
CA VAL A 510 18.70 22.12 28.33
C VAL A 510 19.15 22.85 27.06
N ILE A 511 18.44 22.58 25.97
CA ILE A 511 18.52 23.30 24.71
C ILE A 511 17.10 23.49 24.14
N GLU A 512 16.88 24.61 23.46
CA GLU A 512 15.65 24.88 22.73
C GLU A 512 15.74 24.27 21.32
N VAL A 513 14.61 23.78 20.83
CA VAL A 513 14.49 23.16 19.49
C VAL A 513 13.72 24.11 18.59
N SER A 514 14.28 24.44 17.42
CA SER A 514 13.55 25.22 16.41
C SER A 514 12.42 24.39 15.77
N ASP A 515 11.37 25.05 15.32
CA ASP A 515 10.18 24.41 14.71
C ASP A 515 10.55 23.51 13.51
N SER A 516 11.56 23.93 12.73
CA SER A 516 12.07 23.12 11.60
C SER A 516 12.71 21.80 12.01
N LEU A 517 13.03 21.64 13.30
CA LEU A 517 13.65 20.46 13.89
C LEU A 517 12.77 19.75 14.91
N ALA A 518 11.53 20.22 15.11
CA ALA A 518 10.60 19.69 16.11
C ALA A 518 10.34 18.16 15.99
N ASN A 519 10.30 17.66 14.78
CA ASN A 519 10.13 16.23 14.47
C ASN A 519 11.45 15.56 14.04
N GLY A 520 12.58 16.19 14.28
CA GLY A 520 13.89 15.66 13.98
C GLY A 520 14.38 14.63 15.01
N ALA A 521 15.68 14.37 14.97
CA ALA A 521 16.36 13.49 15.91
C ALA A 521 17.52 14.20 16.60
N VAL A 522 17.90 13.74 17.79
CA VAL A 522 19.01 14.30 18.58
C VAL A 522 20.07 13.25 18.88
N ILE A 523 21.34 13.68 18.82
CA ILE A 523 22.51 12.93 19.32
C ILE A 523 23.20 13.81 20.35
N PHE A 524 23.46 13.25 21.53
CA PHE A 524 24.22 13.90 22.58
C PHE A 524 25.71 13.53 22.54
N SER A 525 26.59 14.45 22.89
CA SER A 525 28.05 14.19 22.99
C SER A 525 28.73 15.11 24.00
N ASP A 526 29.96 14.79 24.36
CA ASP A 526 30.82 15.67 25.18
C ASP A 526 31.55 16.74 24.33
N GLY A 527 31.26 16.80 23.03
CA GLY A 527 31.90 17.71 22.09
C GLY A 527 33.16 17.17 21.42
N THR A 528 33.59 15.96 21.77
CA THR A 528 34.71 15.27 21.11
C THR A 528 34.21 14.33 20.02
N ASN A 529 35.09 13.90 19.12
CA ASN A 529 34.77 12.90 18.09
C ASN A 529 34.91 11.45 18.60
N SER A 530 34.95 11.23 19.90
CA SER A 530 35.08 9.90 20.49
C SER A 530 33.75 9.16 20.42
N ALA A 531 33.72 7.98 19.78
CA ALA A 531 32.54 7.14 19.68
C ALA A 531 31.98 6.70 21.05
N SER A 532 32.85 6.60 22.07
CA SER A 532 32.44 6.24 23.43
C SER A 532 31.84 7.42 24.23
N LYS A 533 31.95 8.63 23.69
CA LYS A 533 31.47 9.87 24.34
C LYS A 533 30.35 10.53 23.56
N ARG A 534 29.44 9.72 23.05
CA ARG A 534 28.19 10.12 22.37
C ARG A 534 27.04 9.14 22.68
N TYR A 535 25.83 9.62 22.62
CA TYR A 535 24.63 8.79 22.71
C TYR A 535 23.55 9.30 21.74
N PRO A 536 22.91 8.44 20.92
CA PRO A 536 23.24 7.01 20.75
C PRO A 536 24.65 6.76 20.26
N ALA A 537 25.11 5.51 20.44
CA ALA A 537 26.45 5.07 20.02
C ALA A 537 26.66 5.27 18.51
N ASP A 538 27.91 5.24 18.07
CA ASP A 538 28.26 5.41 16.67
C ASP A 538 27.52 4.41 15.77
N ALA A 539 27.13 4.86 14.57
CA ALA A 539 26.31 4.12 13.61
C ALA A 539 24.88 3.77 14.10
N LYS A 540 24.40 4.36 15.20
CA LYS A 540 22.99 4.27 15.60
C LYS A 540 22.26 5.56 15.25
N PRO A 541 20.97 5.48 14.84
CA PRO A 541 20.15 6.67 14.58
C PRO A 541 20.02 7.52 15.85
N GLY A 542 19.79 8.83 15.68
CA GLY A 542 19.46 9.73 16.78
C GLY A 542 18.14 9.39 17.43
N LEU A 543 17.87 9.98 18.58
CA LEU A 543 16.62 9.83 19.33
C LEU A 543 15.56 10.77 18.77
N ASN A 544 14.41 10.25 18.35
CA ASN A 544 13.35 11.02 17.73
C ASN A 544 12.65 11.97 18.71
N LEU A 545 12.41 13.20 18.29
CA LEU A 545 11.78 14.27 19.08
C LEU A 545 10.26 14.19 19.08
N ASN A 546 9.65 13.80 17.96
CA ASN A 546 8.21 13.63 17.80
C ASN A 546 7.36 14.85 18.21
N GLY A 547 7.90 16.07 17.99
CA GLY A 547 7.19 17.31 18.28
C GLY A 547 6.98 17.61 19.77
N ALA A 548 7.64 16.92 20.70
CA ALA A 548 7.43 17.08 22.14
C ALA A 548 8.70 17.55 22.87
N THR A 549 8.54 18.29 23.96
CA THR A 549 9.63 18.53 24.91
C THR A 549 10.04 17.21 25.56
N LYS A 550 11.32 16.86 25.47
CA LYS A 550 11.85 15.55 25.86
C LYS A 550 12.93 15.67 26.95
N ILE A 551 13.09 14.62 27.74
CA ILE A 551 14.24 14.43 28.64
C ILE A 551 14.95 13.12 28.35
N PHE A 552 16.29 13.19 28.27
CA PHE A 552 17.14 12.01 28.31
C PHE A 552 17.64 11.80 29.73
N LYS A 553 17.26 10.68 30.33
CA LYS A 553 17.55 10.35 31.73
C LYS A 553 18.82 9.50 31.91
N ALA A 554 19.30 9.47 33.14
CA ALA A 554 20.48 8.71 33.55
C ALA A 554 20.38 7.19 33.29
N ASN A 555 19.17 6.64 33.21
CA ASN A 555 18.88 5.25 32.86
C ASN A 555 18.76 5.00 31.34
N HIS A 556 19.13 5.97 30.53
CA HIS A 556 19.11 5.94 29.05
C HIS A 556 17.70 5.96 28.45
N THR A 557 16.66 6.33 29.18
CA THR A 557 15.33 6.57 28.61
C THR A 557 15.24 7.96 27.99
N PHE A 558 14.53 8.09 26.89
CA PHE A 558 14.21 9.35 26.22
C PHE A 558 12.69 9.47 26.15
N GLU A 559 12.13 10.34 26.98
CA GLU A 559 10.70 10.42 27.22
C GLU A 559 10.18 11.85 27.22
N ASP A 560 8.86 12.03 27.13
CA ASP A 560 8.23 13.34 27.21
C ASP A 560 8.46 13.98 28.59
N TYR A 561 8.76 15.28 28.59
CA TYR A 561 9.06 16.00 29.81
C TYR A 561 8.13 17.20 30.00
N ASN A 562 7.24 17.09 30.99
CA ASN A 562 6.40 18.19 31.43
C ASN A 562 7.13 18.95 32.54
N THR A 563 7.67 20.13 32.22
CA THR A 563 8.27 21.00 33.23
C THR A 563 7.21 21.38 34.27
N PRO A 564 7.50 21.27 35.60
CA PRO A 564 6.62 21.81 36.60
C PRO A 564 6.46 23.31 36.40
N VAL A 565 5.24 23.79 36.25
CA VAL A 565 4.94 25.23 36.17
C VAL A 565 5.35 25.87 37.49
N PRO A 566 6.19 26.93 37.52
CA PRO A 566 6.49 27.64 38.74
C PRO A 566 5.21 28.28 39.28
N THR A 567 4.75 27.87 40.44
CA THR A 567 3.65 28.53 41.16
C THR A 567 4.14 29.92 41.56
N GLN A 568 3.55 30.99 41.03
CA GLN A 568 3.77 32.36 41.46
C GLN A 568 3.44 32.45 42.97
N SER A 569 4.45 32.75 43.77
CA SER A 569 4.33 33.00 45.19
C SER A 569 3.64 34.34 45.40
N THR A 570 2.38 34.33 45.79
CA THR A 570 1.75 35.52 46.40
C THR A 570 2.15 35.58 47.87
N THR A 571 2.96 36.57 48.16
CA THR A 571 3.31 36.95 49.54
C THR A 571 2.06 37.27 50.39
N ALA A 572 1.81 36.47 51.38
CA ALA A 572 0.98 36.86 52.55
C ALA A 572 1.71 36.49 53.83
N GLN A 573 1.77 37.46 54.70
CA GLN A 573 2.49 37.59 55.99
C GLN A 573 2.08 36.53 57.01
N PRO A 574 2.92 36.14 57.95
CA PRO A 574 2.74 34.96 58.79
C PRO A 574 1.86 35.26 60.01
N THR A 575 0.92 34.39 60.32
CA THR A 575 0.34 34.28 61.65
C THR A 575 0.63 32.89 62.23
N THR A 576 1.24 32.92 63.40
CA THR A 576 1.61 31.76 64.19
C THR A 576 0.38 30.96 64.72
N ALA A 577 0.39 29.65 64.54
CA ALA A 577 -0.33 28.70 65.34
C ALA A 577 0.30 27.31 65.31
N LYS A 578 0.37 26.71 66.45
CA LYS A 578 1.03 25.52 66.97
C LYS A 578 0.60 24.21 66.32
N PRO A 579 1.45 23.18 66.22
CA PRO A 579 1.23 21.95 65.49
C PRO A 579 0.24 21.00 66.18
N THR A 580 -0.70 20.47 65.37
CA THR A 580 -1.45 19.28 65.79
C THR A 580 -1.21 18.21 64.71
N THR A 581 -0.70 17.10 65.18
CA THR A 581 -0.51 15.87 64.42
C THR A 581 -1.79 15.43 63.76
N ALA A 582 -1.79 15.35 62.42
CA ALA A 582 -2.78 14.60 61.67
C ALA A 582 -2.05 13.67 60.69
N GLN A 583 -2.41 12.43 60.85
CA GLN A 583 -2.00 11.26 60.06
C GLN A 583 -2.29 11.44 58.56
N PRO A 584 -1.45 10.96 57.63
CA PRO A 584 -1.71 11.07 56.22
C PRO A 584 -2.88 10.14 55.84
N THR A 585 -3.95 10.71 55.34
CA THR A 585 -4.98 9.95 54.65
C THR A 585 -4.47 9.61 53.25
N THR A 586 -4.07 8.37 53.06
CA THR A 586 -3.86 7.78 51.75
C THR A 586 -5.21 7.67 51.06
N SER A 587 -5.34 8.35 49.93
CA SER A 587 -6.38 8.05 48.95
C SER A 587 -6.25 6.56 48.53
N PRO A 588 -7.35 5.82 48.42
CA PRO A 588 -7.28 4.41 48.06
C PRO A 588 -6.64 4.28 46.67
N ALA A 589 -5.61 3.45 46.56
CA ALA A 589 -5.05 3.10 45.28
C ALA A 589 -6.12 2.42 44.42
N GLU A 590 -6.40 2.98 43.24
CA GLU A 590 -7.32 2.38 42.28
C GLU A 590 -6.79 1.02 41.84
N SER A 591 -7.61 -0.02 41.93
CA SER A 591 -7.27 -1.37 41.49
C SER A 591 -7.29 -1.47 39.96
N VAL A 592 -6.30 -2.17 39.39
CA VAL A 592 -6.18 -2.44 37.94
C VAL A 592 -6.57 -3.88 37.67
N LEU A 593 -7.51 -4.12 36.77
CA LEU A 593 -7.85 -5.46 36.30
C LEU A 593 -6.80 -5.90 35.25
N ILE A 594 -6.06 -6.96 35.51
CA ILE A 594 -5.03 -7.49 34.62
C ILE A 594 -5.69 -8.15 33.40
N GLY A 595 -5.32 -7.70 32.22
CA GLY A 595 -5.88 -8.12 30.95
C GLY A 595 -6.93 -7.16 30.36
N ASP A 596 -7.37 -6.14 31.12
CA ASP A 596 -8.31 -5.09 30.69
C ASP A 596 -7.54 -3.83 30.29
N THR A 597 -7.03 -3.82 29.07
CA THR A 597 -6.14 -2.74 28.58
C THR A 597 -6.89 -1.49 28.20
N ASN A 598 -8.13 -1.61 27.73
CA ASN A 598 -8.99 -0.49 27.37
C ASN A 598 -9.77 0.10 28.58
N GLN A 599 -9.65 -0.53 29.76
CA GLN A 599 -10.25 -0.11 31.04
C GLN A 599 -11.80 -0.03 31.02
N ASP A 600 -12.45 -0.89 30.22
CA ASP A 600 -13.92 -0.97 30.12
C ASP A 600 -14.54 -1.93 31.17
N GLY A 601 -13.71 -2.58 31.98
CA GLY A 601 -14.10 -3.53 33.03
C GLY A 601 -14.34 -4.94 32.55
N LYS A 602 -13.95 -5.26 31.33
CA LYS A 602 -14.09 -6.58 30.69
C LYS A 602 -12.78 -6.99 30.05
N ILE A 603 -12.55 -8.28 29.92
CA ILE A 603 -11.42 -8.85 29.21
C ILE A 603 -11.94 -9.52 27.94
N THR A 604 -11.65 -8.93 26.81
CA THR A 604 -12.19 -9.27 25.49
C THR A 604 -11.10 -9.26 24.40
N ILE A 605 -11.47 -9.60 23.19
CA ILE A 605 -10.56 -9.51 22.03
C ILE A 605 -10.11 -8.07 21.74
N SER A 606 -10.84 -7.06 22.22
CA SER A 606 -10.44 -5.66 22.08
C SER A 606 -9.14 -5.37 22.82
N ASP A 607 -8.96 -5.96 24.01
CA ASP A 607 -7.74 -5.81 24.82
C ASP A 607 -6.53 -6.45 24.14
N VAL A 608 -6.73 -7.60 23.54
CA VAL A 608 -5.71 -8.25 22.68
C VAL A 608 -5.31 -7.34 21.52
N THR A 609 -6.31 -6.72 20.88
CA THR A 609 -6.08 -5.80 19.76
C THR A 609 -5.30 -4.56 20.22
N GLU A 610 -5.61 -3.99 21.41
CA GLU A 610 -4.86 -2.86 21.95
C GLU A 610 -3.40 -3.20 22.25
N ILE A 611 -3.11 -4.39 22.81
CA ILE A 611 -1.73 -4.85 23.00
C ILE A 611 -1.02 -4.98 21.64
N GLN A 612 -1.68 -5.55 20.64
CA GLN A 612 -1.09 -5.66 19.30
C GLN A 612 -0.82 -4.30 18.67
N LEU A 613 -1.71 -3.33 18.83
CA LEU A 613 -1.51 -1.95 18.38
C LEU A 613 -0.36 -1.28 19.15
N TYR A 614 -0.26 -1.52 20.47
CA TYR A 614 0.82 -1.00 21.31
C TYR A 614 2.19 -1.57 20.93
N ILE A 615 2.30 -2.89 20.72
CA ILE A 615 3.53 -3.57 20.29
C ILE A 615 4.00 -3.06 18.91
N ASN A 616 3.05 -2.74 18.03
CA ASN A 616 3.34 -2.16 16.72
C ASN A 616 3.46 -0.62 16.74
N GLU A 617 3.57 -0.03 17.93
CA GLU A 617 3.75 1.41 18.14
C GLU A 617 2.64 2.29 17.53
N MET A 618 1.49 1.70 17.24
CA MET A 618 0.33 2.42 16.67
C MET A 618 -0.47 3.18 17.72
N ILE A 619 -0.36 2.79 19.01
CA ILE A 619 -0.93 3.48 20.16
C ILE A 619 0.07 3.50 21.32
N THR A 620 -0.13 4.40 22.26
CA THR A 620 0.66 4.46 23.49
C THR A 620 -0.19 4.08 24.69
N PHE A 621 0.37 3.29 25.61
CA PHE A 621 -0.26 2.95 26.87
C PHE A 621 0.17 3.89 27.99
N ASN A 622 -0.77 4.38 28.76
CA ASN A 622 -0.49 5.02 30.04
C ASN A 622 -0.03 3.97 31.08
N GLN A 623 0.41 4.42 32.27
CA GLN A 623 0.95 3.52 33.29
C GLN A 623 -0.07 2.44 33.74
N LYS A 624 -1.35 2.79 33.84
CA LYS A 624 -2.41 1.88 34.24
C LYS A 624 -2.69 0.82 33.16
N GLN A 625 -2.68 1.22 31.91
CA GLN A 625 -2.80 0.32 30.75
C GLN A 625 -1.61 -0.62 30.62
N LYS A 626 -0.38 -0.15 30.86
CA LYS A 626 0.81 -0.99 30.89
C LYS A 626 0.74 -2.07 31.98
N ILE A 627 0.23 -1.71 33.17
CA ILE A 627 0.03 -2.68 34.25
C ILE A 627 -1.06 -3.69 33.90
N ALA A 628 -2.11 -3.29 33.18
CA ALA A 628 -3.17 -4.19 32.73
C ALA A 628 -2.70 -5.11 31.60
N ALA A 629 -1.80 -4.62 30.75
CA ALA A 629 -1.30 -5.33 29.57
C ALA A 629 -0.19 -6.33 29.87
N ASP A 630 0.69 -6.06 30.84
CA ASP A 630 1.78 -6.95 31.30
C ASP A 630 1.17 -8.06 32.18
N VAL A 631 0.60 -9.07 31.53
CA VAL A 631 -0.23 -10.07 32.23
C VAL A 631 0.59 -11.22 32.85
N ASP A 632 1.84 -11.42 32.43
CA ASP A 632 2.78 -12.38 33.04
C ASP A 632 3.73 -11.71 34.05
N GLU A 633 3.63 -10.37 34.18
CA GLU A 633 4.42 -9.53 35.11
C GLU A 633 5.93 -9.64 34.87
N ASP A 634 6.39 -9.85 33.63
CA ASP A 634 7.81 -9.89 33.32
C ASP A 634 8.41 -8.49 33.13
N GLY A 635 7.58 -7.44 33.16
CA GLY A 635 7.96 -6.03 33.02
C GLY A 635 7.96 -5.51 31.59
N SER A 636 7.57 -6.35 30.61
CA SER A 636 7.44 -5.99 29.19
C SER A 636 5.98 -6.18 28.76
N VAL A 637 5.53 -5.45 27.76
CA VAL A 637 4.26 -5.72 27.10
C VAL A 637 4.56 -6.20 25.69
N ASP A 638 4.35 -7.48 25.45
CA ASP A 638 4.71 -8.13 24.18
C ASP A 638 3.62 -9.08 23.67
N ILE A 639 3.94 -9.86 22.64
CA ILE A 639 2.95 -10.77 22.00
C ILE A 639 2.55 -11.94 22.91
N ARG A 640 3.33 -12.22 23.97
CA ARG A 640 2.99 -13.28 24.93
C ARG A 640 1.80 -12.86 25.78
N ASP A 641 1.77 -11.58 26.20
CA ASP A 641 0.64 -11.02 26.97
C ASP A 641 -0.65 -11.11 26.16
N ALA A 642 -0.62 -10.71 24.89
CA ALA A 642 -1.75 -10.83 23.98
C ALA A 642 -2.19 -12.30 23.85
N THR A 643 -1.25 -13.23 23.80
CA THR A 643 -1.52 -14.67 23.73
C THR A 643 -2.17 -15.18 25.01
N TYR A 644 -1.69 -14.75 26.17
CA TYR A 644 -2.26 -15.15 27.47
C TYR A 644 -3.67 -14.62 27.67
N ILE A 645 -3.97 -13.41 27.22
CA ILE A 645 -5.34 -12.87 27.22
C ILE A 645 -6.23 -13.69 26.27
N MET A 646 -5.76 -14.05 25.09
CA MET A 646 -6.53 -14.92 24.17
C MET A 646 -6.81 -16.30 24.80
N LEU A 647 -5.83 -16.92 25.44
CA LEU A 647 -6.03 -18.19 26.17
C LEU A 647 -7.07 -18.03 27.29
N TYR A 648 -7.06 -16.94 28.02
CA TYR A 648 -8.06 -16.65 29.04
C TYR A 648 -9.48 -16.52 28.46
N ILE A 649 -9.62 -15.80 27.35
CA ILE A 649 -10.91 -15.61 26.65
C ILE A 649 -11.51 -16.94 26.18
N VAL A 650 -10.68 -17.89 25.74
CA VAL A 650 -11.15 -19.22 25.32
C VAL A 650 -11.22 -20.27 26.45
N ASN A 651 -11.21 -19.82 27.70
CA ASN A 651 -11.26 -20.66 28.92
C ASN A 651 -10.09 -21.67 29.04
N GLN A 652 -8.92 -21.32 28.57
CA GLN A 652 -7.68 -22.08 28.71
C GLN A 652 -6.56 -21.20 29.33
N PRO A 653 -6.77 -20.60 30.52
CA PRO A 653 -5.82 -19.67 31.10
C PRO A 653 -4.49 -20.35 31.42
N SER A 654 -3.40 -19.67 31.09
CA SER A 654 -2.04 -20.08 31.48
C SER A 654 -1.82 -19.88 32.98
N SER A 655 -1.09 -20.80 33.61
CA SER A 655 -0.63 -20.64 34.99
C SER A 655 0.49 -19.60 35.12
N GLU A 656 1.07 -19.16 34.01
CA GLU A 656 2.14 -18.16 33.95
C GLU A 656 1.62 -16.73 33.91
N ALA A 657 0.31 -16.54 33.70
CA ALA A 657 -0.29 -15.22 33.54
C ALA A 657 -1.39 -14.95 34.59
N LYS A 658 -1.59 -13.69 34.94
CA LYS A 658 -2.53 -13.23 35.96
C LYS A 658 -3.80 -12.58 35.40
N VAL A 659 -4.16 -12.91 34.19
CA VAL A 659 -5.35 -12.39 33.51
C VAL A 659 -6.59 -12.59 34.36
N GLY A 660 -7.38 -11.53 34.54
CA GLY A 660 -8.61 -11.55 35.37
C GLY A 660 -8.40 -11.29 36.86
N GLN A 661 -7.15 -11.06 37.31
CA GLN A 661 -6.84 -10.68 38.68
C GLN A 661 -6.76 -9.14 38.81
N TYR A 662 -6.90 -8.64 40.04
CA TYR A 662 -6.73 -7.23 40.33
C TYR A 662 -5.37 -6.96 40.96
N LYS A 663 -4.66 -5.94 40.48
CA LYS A 663 -3.38 -5.45 41.04
C LYS A 663 -3.58 -4.09 41.67
N GLY A 664 -3.20 -3.98 42.93
CA GLY A 664 -3.32 -2.73 43.72
C GLY A 664 -4.76 -2.42 44.17
N GLY A 665 -5.03 -2.30 45.47
CA GLY A 665 -6.35 -2.00 46.03
C GLY A 665 -7.20 -3.24 46.34
N ILE A 666 -8.25 -3.02 47.17
CA ILE A 666 -9.21 -4.08 47.53
C ILE A 666 -10.20 -4.24 46.37
N ALA A 667 -10.34 -5.45 45.84
CA ALA A 667 -11.34 -5.75 44.82
C ALA A 667 -12.74 -5.33 45.23
N PRO A 668 -13.59 -4.76 44.36
CA PRO A 668 -14.99 -4.51 44.66
C PRO A 668 -15.69 -5.81 45.05
N THR A 669 -16.32 -5.84 46.18
CA THR A 669 -17.09 -7.00 46.65
C THR A 669 -18.27 -7.25 45.70
N GLN A 670 -18.19 -8.32 44.94
CA GLN A 670 -19.33 -8.84 44.21
C GLN A 670 -20.31 -9.51 45.19
N PRO A 671 -21.64 -9.37 45.01
CA PRO A 671 -22.59 -10.06 45.88
C PRO A 671 -22.45 -11.57 45.71
N THR A 672 -22.19 -12.22 46.83
CA THR A 672 -22.12 -13.68 46.94
C THR A 672 -23.48 -14.31 46.67
N THR A 673 -23.58 -15.09 45.58
CA THR A 673 -24.65 -16.08 45.47
C THR A 673 -24.12 -17.44 45.95
N VAL A 674 -24.75 -17.93 47.02
CA VAL A 674 -24.50 -19.19 47.68
C VAL A 674 -24.85 -20.36 46.74
N LYS A 675 -23.97 -21.33 46.62
CA LYS A 675 -24.18 -22.60 45.97
C LYS A 675 -25.11 -23.49 46.81
N PRO A 676 -26.22 -24.04 46.29
CA PRO A 676 -26.86 -25.18 46.91
C PRO A 676 -26.41 -26.49 46.21
N THR A 677 -26.11 -27.49 47.05
CA THR A 677 -25.83 -28.86 46.70
C THR A 677 -27.16 -29.65 46.67
N THR A 678 -27.21 -30.66 45.83
CA THR A 678 -28.10 -31.82 45.74
C THR A 678 -29.35 -31.81 44.87
N GLN A 679 -29.36 -32.78 43.99
CA GLN A 679 -30.42 -33.35 43.16
C GLN A 679 -31.46 -34.11 44.04
N PRO A 680 -32.66 -34.66 43.59
CA PRO A 680 -33.23 -34.77 42.22
C PRO A 680 -34.76 -34.58 42.10
N THR A 681 -35.24 -34.68 40.88
CA THR A 681 -36.52 -35.23 40.38
C THR A 681 -37.67 -34.31 39.96
N THR A 682 -38.10 -34.61 38.71
CA THR A 682 -39.41 -34.51 38.06
C THR A 682 -39.87 -33.19 37.45
N ALA A 683 -40.17 -33.36 36.14
CA ALA A 683 -40.85 -32.41 35.26
C ALA A 683 -42.34 -32.15 35.67
N PRO A 684 -43.02 -31.14 35.23
CA PRO A 684 -43.48 -30.97 33.87
C PRO A 684 -43.47 -29.53 33.26
N THR A 685 -43.60 -29.49 31.99
CA THR A 685 -43.75 -28.41 30.97
C THR A 685 -45.04 -27.58 31.16
N PRO A 686 -45.35 -26.48 30.41
CA PRO A 686 -44.55 -25.40 29.75
C PRO A 686 -45.09 -24.00 30.06
N THR A 687 -44.35 -22.92 29.68
CA THR A 687 -44.88 -21.72 29.01
C THR A 687 -43.85 -20.58 28.84
N THR A 688 -43.66 -20.22 27.55
CA THR A 688 -43.29 -18.88 26.96
C THR A 688 -42.18 -17.98 27.57
N GLN A 689 -41.11 -17.91 26.81
CA GLN A 689 -40.24 -16.84 26.28
C GLN A 689 -40.11 -15.49 27.05
N PRO A 690 -38.93 -14.82 27.05
CA PRO A 690 -38.15 -14.43 25.85
C PRO A 690 -36.62 -14.60 25.96
N THR A 691 -36.08 -14.81 24.79
CA THR A 691 -34.75 -14.68 24.19
C THR A 691 -33.63 -14.03 24.98
N THR A 692 -32.55 -14.79 25.17
CA THR A 692 -31.17 -14.32 25.24
C THR A 692 -30.32 -15.15 24.27
N SER A 693 -29.49 -14.46 23.46
CA SER A 693 -28.66 -15.03 22.41
C SER A 693 -27.63 -16.00 22.98
N SER A 694 -27.75 -17.28 22.65
CA SER A 694 -26.75 -18.30 22.91
C SER A 694 -25.74 -18.33 21.75
N VAL A 695 -24.46 -18.45 22.07
CA VAL A 695 -23.41 -18.82 21.10
C VAL A 695 -23.81 -20.15 20.49
N SER A 696 -23.90 -20.19 19.16
CA SER A 696 -24.35 -21.37 18.40
C SER A 696 -23.24 -22.43 18.39
N ASP A 697 -23.50 -23.63 18.91
CA ASP A 697 -22.65 -24.82 18.78
C ASP A 697 -22.59 -25.36 17.33
N LYS A 698 -22.95 -24.53 16.35
CA LYS A 698 -23.07 -24.94 14.94
C LYS A 698 -22.59 -23.84 14.01
N TYR A 699 -21.98 -24.25 12.89
CA TYR A 699 -21.70 -23.39 11.74
C TYR A 699 -22.73 -23.59 10.66
N THR A 700 -23.21 -22.49 10.06
CA THR A 700 -24.11 -22.55 8.90
C THR A 700 -23.29 -22.48 7.62
N MET A 701 -23.31 -23.54 6.82
CA MET A 701 -22.73 -23.60 5.48
C MET A 701 -23.79 -23.24 4.45
N THR A 702 -23.46 -22.30 3.57
CA THR A 702 -24.29 -21.90 2.42
C THR A 702 -23.56 -22.24 1.13
N PHE A 703 -24.24 -22.84 0.18
CA PHE A 703 -23.70 -23.18 -1.14
C PHE A 703 -24.62 -22.67 -2.25
N THR A 704 -24.08 -21.88 -3.15
CA THR A 704 -24.77 -21.42 -4.35
C THR A 704 -24.48 -22.39 -5.48
N ASP A 705 -25.52 -23.05 -5.96
CA ASP A 705 -25.47 -24.02 -7.04
C ASP A 705 -25.45 -23.34 -8.41
N ASN A 706 -24.31 -22.83 -8.78
CA ASN A 706 -24.07 -22.16 -10.06
C ASN A 706 -23.75 -23.15 -11.22
N TYR A 707 -23.76 -24.46 -10.94
CA TYR A 707 -23.57 -25.54 -11.92
C TYR A 707 -24.80 -26.42 -12.12
N ASN A 708 -25.93 -26.01 -11.55
CA ASN A 708 -27.23 -26.69 -11.66
C ASN A 708 -27.19 -28.17 -11.23
N TRP A 709 -26.59 -28.45 -10.12
CA TRP A 709 -26.51 -29.80 -9.54
C TRP A 709 -27.88 -30.32 -9.09
N GLY A 710 -28.80 -29.42 -8.76
CA GLY A 710 -30.16 -29.71 -8.40
C GLY A 710 -30.38 -30.30 -7.01
N ASN A 711 -29.50 -31.19 -6.57
CA ASN A 711 -29.41 -31.68 -5.19
C ASN A 711 -27.98 -31.49 -4.68
N VAL A 712 -27.83 -30.95 -3.48
CA VAL A 712 -26.51 -30.70 -2.88
C VAL A 712 -26.45 -31.38 -1.53
N ASN A 713 -25.39 -32.18 -1.29
CA ASN A 713 -25.05 -32.76 -0.01
C ASN A 713 -23.80 -32.07 0.54
N CYS A 714 -23.68 -32.04 1.86
CA CYS A 714 -22.49 -31.59 2.58
C CYS A 714 -21.91 -32.72 3.38
N TYR A 715 -20.74 -33.20 2.98
CA TYR A 715 -19.92 -34.12 3.74
C TYR A 715 -18.96 -33.32 4.60
N TYR A 716 -18.91 -33.58 5.90
CA TYR A 716 -18.08 -32.83 6.83
C TYR A 716 -17.41 -33.76 7.86
N TRP A 717 -16.19 -33.35 8.27
CA TRP A 717 -15.38 -34.06 9.26
C TRP A 717 -14.42 -33.10 9.98
N SER A 718 -13.71 -33.58 10.98
CA SER A 718 -12.59 -32.89 11.62
C SER A 718 -11.36 -33.78 11.68
N ASP A 719 -10.20 -33.20 11.94
CA ASP A 719 -8.94 -33.93 12.09
C ASP A 719 -8.97 -34.93 13.26
N SER A 720 -9.76 -34.63 14.30
CA SER A 720 -9.98 -35.49 15.47
C SER A 720 -11.08 -36.54 15.26
N ASN A 721 -12.00 -36.35 14.31
CA ASN A 721 -13.13 -37.22 14.01
C ASN A 721 -13.46 -37.26 12.51
N THR A 722 -12.84 -38.21 11.81
CA THR A 722 -13.04 -38.39 10.35
C THR A 722 -14.37 -39.01 9.98
N LYS A 723 -15.23 -39.40 10.96
CA LYS A 723 -16.51 -40.08 10.77
C LYS A 723 -17.71 -39.26 11.24
N MET A 724 -17.63 -37.91 11.22
CA MET A 724 -18.78 -37.07 11.60
C MET A 724 -19.98 -37.25 10.68
N THR A 725 -19.74 -37.58 9.40
CA THR A 725 -20.75 -37.97 8.43
C THR A 725 -20.29 -39.18 7.62
N SER A 726 -21.24 -39.87 6.99
CA SER A 726 -20.97 -40.91 5.99
C SER A 726 -21.21 -40.35 4.59
N TRP A 727 -20.37 -40.73 3.60
CA TRP A 727 -20.55 -40.31 2.22
C TRP A 727 -21.94 -40.67 1.66
N PRO A 728 -22.62 -39.74 0.92
CA PRO A 728 -22.20 -38.45 0.41
C PRO A 728 -22.39 -37.24 1.37
N GLY A 729 -22.63 -37.49 2.63
CA GLY A 729 -22.89 -36.48 3.65
C GLY A 729 -24.39 -36.28 3.88
N LYS A 730 -24.76 -35.15 4.52
CA LYS A 730 -26.16 -34.79 4.75
C LYS A 730 -26.66 -33.89 3.61
N SER A 731 -27.88 -34.13 3.19
CA SER A 731 -28.55 -33.29 2.17
C SER A 731 -28.77 -31.90 2.69
N MET A 732 -28.43 -30.90 1.88
CA MET A 732 -28.61 -29.48 2.18
C MET A 732 -30.04 -29.04 1.81
N THR A 733 -30.58 -28.11 2.56
CA THR A 733 -31.91 -27.54 2.30
C THR A 733 -31.82 -26.37 1.34
N LYS A 734 -32.58 -26.38 0.27
CA LYS A 734 -32.72 -25.20 -0.60
C LYS A 734 -33.37 -24.07 0.18
N SER A 735 -32.66 -22.96 0.39
CA SER A 735 -33.13 -21.82 1.19
C SER A 735 -33.75 -20.73 0.33
N THR A 736 -33.18 -20.46 -0.86
CA THR A 736 -33.64 -19.38 -1.75
C THR A 736 -33.11 -19.60 -3.17
N THR A 737 -33.40 -18.67 -4.03
CA THR A 737 -32.82 -18.53 -5.38
C THR A 737 -32.23 -17.11 -5.44
N ASN A 738 -31.00 -16.95 -5.90
CA ASN A 738 -30.35 -15.64 -6.01
C ASN A 738 -30.87 -14.86 -7.24
N GLU A 739 -30.44 -13.62 -7.40
CA GLU A 739 -30.85 -12.72 -8.51
C GLU A 739 -30.44 -13.25 -9.90
N LEU A 740 -29.50 -14.20 -9.98
CA LEU A 740 -29.07 -14.89 -11.20
C LEU A 740 -29.89 -16.16 -11.49
N GLY A 741 -30.91 -16.42 -10.71
CA GLY A 741 -31.75 -17.63 -10.86
C GLY A 741 -31.12 -18.91 -10.32
N GLN A 742 -29.98 -18.84 -9.61
CA GLN A 742 -29.27 -20.00 -9.08
C GLN A 742 -29.82 -20.41 -7.71
N SER A 743 -29.96 -21.71 -7.47
CA SER A 743 -30.43 -22.23 -6.19
C SER A 743 -29.38 -22.08 -5.10
N VAL A 744 -29.77 -21.60 -3.93
CA VAL A 744 -28.92 -21.46 -2.76
C VAL A 744 -29.33 -22.48 -1.70
N TYR A 745 -28.41 -23.30 -1.26
CA TYR A 745 -28.61 -24.37 -0.27
C TYR A 745 -27.91 -24.04 1.04
N THR A 746 -28.50 -24.44 2.16
CA THR A 746 -27.95 -24.22 3.50
C THR A 746 -28.01 -25.52 4.34
N ILE A 747 -27.07 -25.63 5.26
CA ILE A 747 -27.01 -26.68 6.26
C ILE A 747 -26.26 -26.19 7.51
N ASP A 748 -26.70 -26.61 8.68
CA ASP A 748 -25.98 -26.46 9.92
C ASP A 748 -25.10 -27.68 10.18
N ILE A 749 -23.81 -27.45 10.41
CA ILE A 749 -22.83 -28.47 10.79
C ILE A 749 -22.32 -28.19 12.20
N PRO A 750 -21.82 -29.20 12.95
CA PRO A 750 -21.21 -28.98 14.24
C PRO A 750 -20.02 -28.01 14.17
N SER A 751 -19.83 -27.17 15.17
CA SER A 751 -18.75 -26.15 15.20
C SER A 751 -17.34 -26.76 15.34
N ASP A 752 -17.22 -28.04 15.65
CA ASP A 752 -15.98 -28.82 15.69
C ASP A 752 -15.61 -29.46 14.33
N ALA A 753 -16.44 -29.31 13.29
CA ALA A 753 -16.09 -29.72 11.94
C ALA A 753 -15.04 -28.71 11.38
N THR A 754 -13.95 -29.25 10.82
CA THR A 754 -12.85 -28.44 10.26
C THR A 754 -12.79 -28.49 8.75
N TYR A 755 -13.50 -29.43 8.10
CA TYR A 755 -13.55 -29.57 6.64
C TYR A 755 -14.96 -29.89 6.16
N VAL A 756 -15.27 -29.42 4.93
CA VAL A 756 -16.48 -29.78 4.20
C VAL A 756 -16.18 -30.12 2.73
N ILE A 757 -17.02 -30.96 2.14
CA ILE A 757 -17.12 -31.20 0.70
C ILE A 757 -18.59 -31.02 0.31
N PHE A 758 -18.89 -30.19 -0.69
CA PHE A 758 -20.20 -30.16 -1.34
C PHE A 758 -20.22 -31.13 -2.52
N ASN A 759 -21.30 -31.87 -2.70
CA ASN A 759 -21.41 -32.82 -3.78
C ASN A 759 -22.88 -33.08 -4.14
N ASN A 760 -23.11 -33.65 -5.33
CA ASN A 760 -24.42 -34.09 -5.81
C ASN A 760 -24.52 -35.63 -5.93
N GLY A 761 -23.55 -36.37 -5.34
CA GLY A 761 -23.43 -37.80 -5.45
C GLY A 761 -22.57 -38.29 -6.61
N SER A 762 -22.48 -37.54 -7.71
CA SER A 762 -21.65 -37.83 -8.90
C SER A 762 -20.46 -36.93 -9.06
N SER A 763 -20.61 -35.66 -8.67
CA SER A 763 -19.61 -34.60 -8.73
C SER A 763 -19.37 -34.04 -7.33
N GLN A 764 -18.14 -33.61 -7.03
CA GLN A 764 -17.79 -33.06 -5.72
C GLN A 764 -16.81 -31.88 -5.81
N THR A 765 -16.80 -31.04 -4.79
CA THR A 765 -15.79 -30.02 -4.59
C THR A 765 -14.49 -30.65 -4.05
N VAL A 766 -13.41 -29.86 -4.08
CA VAL A 766 -12.21 -30.12 -3.27
C VAL A 766 -12.56 -30.10 -1.78
N ASP A 767 -11.65 -30.58 -0.93
CA ASP A 767 -11.76 -30.49 0.51
C ASP A 767 -11.62 -29.02 0.93
N ILE A 768 -12.61 -28.48 1.64
CA ILE A 768 -12.70 -27.06 1.97
C ILE A 768 -12.52 -26.92 3.48
N PRO A 769 -11.45 -26.25 3.96
CA PRO A 769 -11.30 -25.96 5.39
C PRO A 769 -12.35 -24.94 5.83
N VAL A 770 -12.94 -25.16 7.03
CA VAL A 770 -13.93 -24.25 7.63
C VAL A 770 -13.57 -23.95 9.08
N THR A 771 -13.73 -22.66 9.46
CA THR A 771 -13.47 -22.17 10.82
C THR A 771 -14.65 -21.38 11.39
N GLY A 772 -15.76 -21.39 10.68
CA GLY A 772 -16.97 -20.62 11.00
C GLY A 772 -18.03 -20.79 9.94
N SER A 773 -19.17 -20.11 10.10
CA SER A 773 -20.23 -20.05 9.08
C SER A 773 -19.71 -19.40 7.82
N ALA A 774 -19.98 -19.99 6.65
CA ALA A 774 -19.42 -19.53 5.38
C ALA A 774 -20.35 -19.76 4.18
N LYS A 775 -20.13 -18.98 3.11
CA LYS A 775 -20.94 -19.04 1.87
C LYS A 775 -20.02 -19.37 0.70
N PHE A 776 -20.33 -20.39 -0.07
CA PHE A 776 -19.50 -20.91 -1.15
C PHE A 776 -20.26 -20.97 -2.48
N TYR A 777 -19.50 -20.84 -3.58
CA TYR A 777 -19.94 -21.14 -4.93
C TYR A 777 -18.79 -21.79 -5.71
N ILE A 778 -19.10 -22.56 -6.77
CA ILE A 778 -18.08 -23.16 -7.62
C ILE A 778 -17.41 -22.09 -8.48
N SER A 779 -16.09 -21.99 -8.40
CA SER A 779 -15.28 -21.04 -9.14
C SER A 779 -14.51 -21.65 -10.31
N GLY A 780 -14.45 -22.98 -10.41
CA GLY A 780 -13.74 -23.70 -11.45
C GLY A 780 -13.63 -25.20 -11.16
N SER A 781 -12.74 -25.89 -11.82
CA SER A 781 -12.46 -27.33 -11.57
C SER A 781 -10.96 -27.61 -11.71
N SER A 782 -10.46 -28.56 -10.91
CA SER A 782 -9.08 -29.03 -10.95
C SER A 782 -9.05 -30.52 -10.59
N ASN A 783 -8.31 -31.33 -11.34
CA ASN A 783 -8.12 -32.77 -11.10
C ASN A 783 -9.45 -33.54 -10.90
N GLY A 784 -10.49 -33.21 -11.67
CA GLY A 784 -11.80 -33.88 -11.61
C GLY A 784 -12.66 -33.49 -10.39
N LYS A 785 -12.23 -32.53 -9.57
CA LYS A 785 -12.99 -31.94 -8.47
C LYS A 785 -13.27 -30.44 -8.75
N TYR A 786 -14.36 -29.90 -8.22
CA TYR A 786 -14.69 -28.50 -8.34
C TYR A 786 -14.01 -27.65 -7.25
N THR A 787 -13.42 -26.52 -7.65
CA THR A 787 -12.89 -25.51 -6.73
C THR A 787 -13.99 -24.54 -6.33
N VAL A 788 -13.90 -23.97 -5.14
CA VAL A 788 -14.90 -23.02 -4.61
C VAL A 788 -14.25 -21.73 -4.13
N LYS A 789 -15.05 -20.64 -4.13
CA LYS A 789 -14.71 -19.38 -3.44
C LYS A 789 -15.68 -19.12 -2.30
N ASN A 790 -15.17 -18.53 -1.21
CA ASN A 790 -15.96 -18.14 -0.06
C ASN A 790 -16.44 -16.70 -0.19
N LEU A 791 -17.73 -16.48 -0.31
CA LEU A 791 -18.36 -15.16 -0.43
C LEU A 791 -18.32 -14.34 0.87
N SER A 792 -18.11 -14.97 2.03
CA SER A 792 -18.04 -14.28 3.31
C SER A 792 -16.72 -13.52 3.50
N LEU A 793 -15.70 -13.80 2.68
CA LEU A 793 -14.38 -13.15 2.69
C LEU A 793 -14.25 -12.02 1.66
N ILE A 794 -15.30 -11.75 0.89
CA ILE A 794 -15.29 -10.71 -0.14
C ILE A 794 -16.08 -9.53 0.40
N HIS A 795 -15.40 -8.49 0.86
CA HIS A 795 -15.99 -7.15 0.95
C HIS A 795 -16.16 -6.63 -0.47
N ILE A 796 -17.33 -6.90 -1.07
CA ILE A 796 -17.73 -6.28 -2.33
C ILE A 796 -18.30 -4.92 -1.99
N SER A 797 -17.57 -3.84 -2.35
CA SER A 797 -18.21 -2.58 -2.67
C SER A 797 -19.15 -2.88 -3.85
N GLU A 798 -20.43 -2.61 -3.70
CA GLU A 798 -21.50 -2.89 -4.68
C GLU A 798 -21.11 -2.41 -6.08
N PRO A 799 -21.26 -3.24 -7.11
CA PRO A 799 -21.22 -2.76 -8.48
C PRO A 799 -22.49 -1.96 -8.73
N THR A 800 -22.31 -0.68 -9.03
CA THR A 800 -23.38 0.19 -9.52
C THR A 800 -24.13 -0.49 -10.67
N ARG A 801 -25.39 -0.65 -10.46
CA ARG A 801 -26.43 -1.15 -11.36
C ARG A 801 -26.26 -0.55 -12.77
N ARG A 802 -25.91 -1.37 -13.76
CA ARG A 802 -26.13 -1.04 -15.15
C ARG A 802 -27.53 -1.56 -15.53
N THR A 803 -28.43 -0.65 -15.77
CA THR A 803 -29.67 -0.94 -16.49
C THR A 803 -29.37 -1.17 -17.96
N PRO A 804 -29.93 -2.19 -18.60
CA PRO A 804 -29.80 -2.37 -20.04
C PRO A 804 -30.82 -1.49 -20.78
N ILE A 805 -30.35 -0.77 -21.75
CA ILE A 805 -31.09 -0.39 -22.96
C ILE A 805 -30.22 -0.73 -24.16
#